data_edb6f58e7e311c7819f6bf6f362b78e4
#
_entry.id   edb6f58e7e311c7819f6bf6f362b78e4
#
_cell.length_a   1.000
_cell.length_b   1.000
_cell.length_c   1.000
_cell.angle_alpha   90.00
_cell.angle_beta   90.00
_cell.angle_gamma   90.00
#
_symmetry.space_group_name_H-M   'P 1'
#
loop_
_entity.id
_entity.type
_entity.pdbx_description
1 polymer ?
#
loop_
_entity_poly.entity_id
_entity_poly.type
_entity_poly.pdbx_seq_one_letter_code
_entity_poly.pdbx_strand_id
1 'polypeptide(L)'
;MEKYIVTGMSCAACQTRVEKAVSKLPGVDNCAVSLLTNTMGVDGSASSAEIIKAVEDAGYGAKLQVADEEDAQSAIQSGVNESILEDHETPVLKKRLISSLGFLLVLMYVSMGHMMWGFPLPGFMDGNHVAMGIVQMLLSGIIMVINQKFFVSGFKSLIHGAPNMDTLVALGSGASFAWSSYVLLAMTGAQLAGDTAQVEAYMHEFYFESAAMIVTLITVGKMLEARSKGKTTDALKGIMKLAPKTAILFENGEEKEVPIEQVKIGDIFVVKPGASIPVDGFVEEGESSVDESALTGESIPVDKTAGDQVSAATVNQAGYIKCRATRVGKDTTLSKIISMVSDAAATKAPIAKIADKVSGVFVPAVIAISLVTMAIWLLVGRELGFALARGIAVLVISCPCALGLATPVSIMVGNGVGARNGILFKTAVSLEETGKAQYVVLDKTGTITEGNPKVKDIVVADGFDEERLIKIAGSLEKYSEHPLAKAVTDYVQGKGVDLSSSELTGFAAVAGNGLKGKLGEIELAGGNRDFIEKYADINEDFANRIDQLSKEGKTALYFCENGRLAGVIAVADPIKEESAQAIKELDNMGIEVVMLTGDNQLVAESIAKQAGIKNVIAGVKPDGKEEVISNLKKRGKVVMVGDGINDAPALTRADMGIAIGAGTDIAIDAADVVLMNSKLSDVSAAIRLSRATLRNIHENLFWAFIYNVIGIPLAAGAWIHLTGWTMNPMFGALAMSLSSFCVVSNALRLNLFDVHSASKDKKIKFNNTNDFIEEESEMKKKMEIEGMMCGHCEATVKKALEEVDGVKSADVNHKKGVAVVKLSKEVSDDILKKAVEDKEYVVKSVESKLF
;
A
#
# COMPACT_ATOMS: atom_id res chain seq x y z
N MET A 1 14.74 -3.47 -8.31
CA MET A 1 14.16 -4.82 -8.04
C MET A 1 14.08 -5.61 -9.34
N GLU A 2 14.83 -6.72 -9.47
CA GLU A 2 14.70 -7.66 -10.58
C GLU A 2 13.46 -8.55 -10.40
N LYS A 3 12.74 -8.84 -11.48
CA LYS A 3 11.54 -9.69 -11.44
C LYS A 3 11.81 -11.03 -12.13
N TYR A 4 11.33 -12.12 -11.52
CA TYR A 4 11.44 -13.48 -12.03
C TYR A 4 10.06 -14.13 -12.06
N ILE A 5 9.80 -14.95 -13.09
CA ILE A 5 8.63 -15.84 -13.13
C ILE A 5 9.05 -17.16 -12.47
N VAL A 6 8.32 -17.58 -11.43
CA VAL A 6 8.60 -18.80 -10.67
C VAL A 6 7.53 -19.84 -10.95
N THR A 7 7.92 -21.03 -11.36
CA THR A 7 6.99 -22.11 -11.69
C THR A 7 7.08 -23.28 -10.72
N GLY A 8 5.98 -24.00 -10.54
CA GLY A 8 5.91 -25.18 -9.67
C GLY A 8 5.47 -24.91 -8.23
N MET A 9 5.21 -23.66 -7.85
CA MET A 9 4.66 -23.35 -6.53
C MET A 9 3.17 -23.68 -6.46
N SER A 10 2.73 -24.33 -5.38
CA SER A 10 1.32 -24.74 -5.18
C SER A 10 0.70 -24.21 -3.89
N CYS A 11 1.51 -23.70 -2.97
CA CYS A 11 1.05 -23.23 -1.65
C CYS A 11 2.05 -22.28 -0.98
N ALA A 12 1.63 -21.64 0.11
CA ALA A 12 2.46 -20.71 0.90
C ALA A 12 3.78 -21.33 1.41
N ALA A 13 3.80 -22.63 1.74
CA ALA A 13 5.03 -23.30 2.15
C ALA A 13 6.07 -23.38 1.02
N CYS A 14 5.60 -23.57 -0.25
CA CYS A 14 6.47 -23.51 -1.43
C CYS A 14 7.09 -22.12 -1.62
N GLN A 15 6.26 -21.10 -1.48
CA GLN A 15 6.64 -19.68 -1.56
C GLN A 15 7.72 -19.34 -0.52
N THR A 16 7.50 -19.66 0.76
CA THR A 16 8.47 -19.44 1.85
C THR A 16 9.79 -20.16 1.60
N ARG A 17 9.73 -21.32 0.97
CA ARG A 17 10.95 -22.08 0.65
C ARG A 17 11.78 -21.40 -0.43
N VAL A 18 11.16 -20.94 -1.50
CA VAL A 18 11.84 -20.19 -2.56
C VAL A 18 12.47 -18.93 -1.99
N GLU A 19 11.72 -18.14 -1.22
CA GLU A 19 12.24 -16.95 -0.55
C GLU A 19 13.46 -17.26 0.33
N LYS A 20 13.35 -18.29 1.16
CA LYS A 20 14.44 -18.68 2.06
C LYS A 20 15.68 -19.19 1.32
N ALA A 21 15.51 -19.79 0.15
CA ALA A 21 16.61 -20.24 -0.67
C ALA A 21 17.36 -19.07 -1.29
N VAL A 22 16.62 -18.11 -1.87
CA VAL A 22 17.17 -16.93 -2.52
C VAL A 22 17.73 -15.92 -1.52
N SER A 23 17.05 -15.69 -0.39
CA SER A 23 17.52 -14.74 0.67
C SER A 23 18.79 -15.21 1.39
N LYS A 24 19.25 -16.46 1.16
CA LYS A 24 20.53 -16.96 1.70
C LYS A 24 21.71 -16.65 0.79
N LEU A 25 21.48 -16.24 -0.43
CA LEU A 25 22.54 -15.91 -1.36
C LEU A 25 23.26 -14.64 -0.92
N PRO A 26 24.60 -14.61 -0.97
CA PRO A 26 25.36 -13.37 -0.76
C PRO A 26 24.95 -12.33 -1.81
N GLY A 27 24.71 -11.10 -1.38
CA GLY A 27 24.31 -10.01 -2.26
C GLY A 27 22.81 -9.89 -2.53
N VAL A 28 21.96 -10.66 -1.86
CA VAL A 28 20.49 -10.46 -1.88
C VAL A 28 20.10 -9.69 -0.61
N ASP A 29 19.59 -8.48 -0.81
CA ASP A 29 19.12 -7.60 0.28
C ASP A 29 17.68 -7.91 0.66
N ASN A 30 16.82 -8.13 -0.35
CA ASN A 30 15.41 -8.46 -0.15
C ASN A 30 14.93 -9.42 -1.23
N CYS A 31 14.06 -10.35 -0.84
CA CYS A 31 13.41 -11.27 -1.77
C CYS A 31 11.95 -11.43 -1.36
N ALA A 32 11.05 -11.13 -2.28
CA ALA A 32 9.61 -11.31 -2.11
C ALA A 32 9.06 -12.20 -3.22
N VAL A 33 8.38 -13.29 -2.85
CA VAL A 33 7.76 -14.21 -3.79
C VAL A 33 6.24 -14.08 -3.69
N SER A 34 5.55 -14.00 -4.80
CA SER A 34 4.09 -13.96 -4.88
C SER A 34 3.55 -15.27 -5.47
N LEU A 35 2.83 -16.03 -4.65
CA LEU A 35 2.10 -17.21 -5.11
C LEU A 35 0.93 -16.85 -6.03
N LEU A 36 0.41 -15.63 -5.91
CA LEU A 36 -0.76 -15.17 -6.65
C LEU A 36 -0.42 -14.89 -8.11
N THR A 37 0.70 -14.19 -8.33
CA THR A 37 1.20 -13.82 -9.68
C THR A 37 2.25 -14.79 -10.21
N ASN A 38 2.68 -15.78 -9.41
CA ASN A 38 3.80 -16.67 -9.71
C ASN A 38 5.10 -15.90 -10.04
N THR A 39 5.31 -14.75 -9.39
CA THR A 39 6.48 -13.90 -9.58
C THR A 39 7.32 -13.81 -8.32
N MET A 40 8.60 -13.47 -8.50
CA MET A 40 9.54 -13.19 -7.43
C MET A 40 10.26 -11.88 -7.75
N GLY A 41 10.26 -10.94 -6.80
CA GLY A 41 11.07 -9.74 -6.84
C GLY A 41 12.32 -9.92 -5.97
N VAL A 42 13.48 -9.57 -6.49
CA VAL A 42 14.75 -9.63 -5.77
C VAL A 42 15.46 -8.29 -5.86
N ASP A 43 15.86 -7.76 -4.70
CA ASP A 43 16.74 -6.60 -4.58
C ASP A 43 18.11 -7.07 -4.11
N GLY A 44 19.16 -6.53 -4.71
CA GLY A 44 20.54 -6.86 -4.34
C GLY A 44 21.48 -6.84 -5.53
N SER A 45 22.70 -7.34 -5.31
CA SER A 45 23.79 -7.42 -6.29
C SER A 45 24.07 -8.85 -6.77
N ALA A 46 23.29 -9.85 -6.34
CA ALA A 46 23.45 -11.25 -6.77
C ALA A 46 23.11 -11.42 -8.25
N SER A 47 23.84 -12.27 -8.95
CA SER A 47 23.61 -12.49 -10.39
C SER A 47 22.32 -13.27 -10.63
N SER A 48 21.63 -12.95 -11.75
CA SER A 48 20.40 -13.66 -12.16
C SER A 48 20.60 -15.17 -12.30
N ALA A 49 21.79 -15.62 -12.70
CA ALA A 49 22.11 -17.04 -12.84
C ALA A 49 22.17 -17.76 -11.48
N GLU A 50 22.73 -17.11 -10.44
CA GLU A 50 22.78 -17.64 -9.08
C GLU A 50 21.40 -17.70 -8.45
N ILE A 51 20.59 -16.67 -8.69
CA ILE A 51 19.20 -16.61 -8.23
C ILE A 51 18.37 -17.74 -8.85
N ILE A 52 18.43 -17.92 -10.17
CA ILE A 52 17.72 -19.00 -10.88
C ILE A 52 18.15 -20.36 -10.33
N LYS A 53 19.46 -20.59 -10.19
CA LYS A 53 20.02 -21.84 -9.65
C LYS A 53 19.51 -22.12 -8.24
N ALA A 54 19.48 -21.11 -7.36
CA ALA A 54 18.97 -21.30 -6.00
C ALA A 54 17.49 -21.71 -5.97
N VAL A 55 16.68 -21.19 -6.89
CA VAL A 55 15.28 -21.59 -7.04
C VAL A 55 15.17 -23.02 -7.58
N GLU A 56 16.02 -23.41 -8.54
CA GLU A 56 16.07 -24.77 -9.08
C GLU A 56 16.53 -25.78 -8.04
N ASP A 57 17.56 -25.46 -7.27
CA ASP A 57 18.06 -26.29 -6.15
C ASP A 57 16.99 -26.44 -5.05
N ALA A 58 16.12 -25.44 -4.87
CA ALA A 58 14.95 -25.54 -4.00
C ALA A 58 13.82 -26.43 -4.59
N GLY A 59 13.95 -26.86 -5.86
CA GLY A 59 13.01 -27.77 -6.51
C GLY A 59 11.92 -27.10 -7.35
N TYR A 60 12.08 -25.82 -7.69
CA TYR A 60 11.15 -25.00 -8.48
C TYR A 60 11.84 -24.50 -9.76
N GLY A 61 11.07 -24.01 -10.73
CA GLY A 61 11.65 -23.37 -11.91
C GLY A 61 11.65 -21.85 -11.77
N ALA A 62 12.67 -21.17 -12.27
CA ALA A 62 12.70 -19.71 -12.38
C ALA A 62 13.16 -19.25 -13.76
N LYS A 63 12.63 -18.12 -14.20
CA LYS A 63 13.10 -17.39 -15.40
C LYS A 63 13.11 -15.91 -15.10
N LEU A 64 14.19 -15.22 -15.48
CA LEU A 64 14.26 -13.77 -15.39
C LEU A 64 13.18 -13.17 -16.31
N GLN A 65 12.43 -12.23 -15.78
CA GLN A 65 11.51 -11.41 -16.55
C GLN A 65 12.33 -10.25 -17.13
N VAL A 66 12.99 -10.47 -18.28
CA VAL A 66 13.86 -9.48 -18.91
C VAL A 66 12.99 -8.37 -19.46
N ALA A 67 13.31 -7.14 -19.08
CA ALA A 67 12.88 -5.93 -19.76
C ALA A 67 13.99 -5.49 -20.72
N ASP A 68 14.35 -6.32 -21.71
CA ASP A 68 15.25 -5.89 -22.78
C ASP A 68 14.50 -4.87 -23.65
N GLU A 69 15.16 -3.75 -23.96
CA GLU A 69 14.56 -2.63 -24.69
C GLU A 69 14.06 -3.02 -26.09
N GLU A 70 14.63 -4.05 -26.71
CA GLU A 70 14.18 -4.61 -27.99
C GLU A 70 13.06 -5.65 -27.85
N ASP A 71 13.04 -6.43 -26.75
CA ASP A 71 11.98 -7.40 -26.45
C ASP A 71 10.76 -6.76 -25.75
N ALA A 72 10.90 -5.63 -25.08
CA ALA A 72 9.77 -4.88 -24.55
C ALA A 72 8.89 -4.31 -25.67
N GLN A 73 9.48 -3.90 -26.78
CA GLN A 73 8.74 -3.49 -27.98
C GLN A 73 8.03 -4.68 -28.65
N SER A 74 8.66 -5.85 -28.69
CA SER A 74 8.04 -7.07 -29.22
C SER A 74 7.06 -7.72 -28.24
N ALA A 75 7.22 -7.55 -26.94
CA ALA A 75 6.33 -8.05 -25.89
C ALA A 75 5.03 -7.23 -25.79
N ILE A 76 5.09 -5.93 -26.03
CA ILE A 76 3.91 -5.07 -26.18
C ILE A 76 3.17 -5.43 -27.49
N GLN A 77 3.89 -5.71 -28.57
CA GLN A 77 3.33 -6.20 -29.84
C GLN A 77 2.64 -7.57 -29.72
N SER A 78 3.12 -8.45 -28.81
CA SER A 78 2.64 -9.84 -28.73
C SER A 78 1.60 -10.08 -27.62
N GLY A 79 1.10 -9.07 -26.92
CA GLY A 79 0.13 -9.26 -25.83
C GLY A 79 0.70 -10.06 -24.64
N VAL A 80 2.02 -10.16 -24.48
CA VAL A 80 2.68 -10.97 -23.45
C VAL A 80 2.33 -10.50 -22.05
N ASN A 81 2.10 -9.20 -21.84
CA ASN A 81 1.65 -8.70 -20.54
C ASN A 81 0.20 -9.12 -20.23
N GLU A 82 -0.66 -9.28 -21.20
CA GLU A 82 -2.02 -9.79 -21.04
C GLU A 82 -2.01 -11.30 -20.75
N SER A 83 -1.08 -12.05 -21.39
CA SER A 83 -0.93 -13.51 -21.19
C SER A 83 -0.43 -13.91 -19.79
N ILE A 84 0.34 -13.04 -19.10
CA ILE A 84 0.80 -13.29 -17.73
C ILE A 84 -0.38 -13.25 -16.72
N LEU A 85 -1.39 -12.47 -17.00
CA LEU A 85 -2.60 -12.35 -16.19
C LEU A 85 -3.72 -13.29 -16.64
N GLU A 86 -3.56 -14.00 -17.78
CA GLU A 86 -4.52 -14.98 -18.23
C GLU A 86 -4.58 -16.19 -17.30
N ASP A 87 -5.80 -16.64 -17.05
CA ASP A 87 -6.07 -17.81 -16.21
C ASP A 87 -5.86 -19.11 -17.01
N HIS A 88 -4.62 -19.57 -17.07
CA HIS A 88 -4.28 -20.85 -17.70
C HIS A 88 -4.53 -22.07 -16.80
N GLU A 89 -4.68 -21.86 -15.49
CA GLU A 89 -4.85 -22.96 -14.53
C GLU A 89 -6.30 -23.47 -14.47
N THR A 90 -7.30 -22.57 -14.46
CA THR A 90 -8.71 -22.96 -14.38
C THR A 90 -9.17 -23.90 -15.48
N PRO A 91 -8.85 -23.72 -16.78
CA PRO A 91 -9.25 -24.65 -17.82
C PRO A 91 -8.68 -26.07 -17.64
N VAL A 92 -7.43 -26.17 -17.19
CA VAL A 92 -6.75 -27.45 -16.94
C VAL A 92 -7.38 -28.15 -15.75
N LEU A 93 -7.58 -27.44 -14.64
CA LEU A 93 -8.23 -27.99 -13.43
C LEU A 93 -9.68 -28.39 -13.70
N LYS A 94 -10.41 -27.62 -14.52
CA LYS A 94 -11.78 -27.95 -14.93
C LYS A 94 -11.85 -29.25 -15.72
N LYS A 95 -10.93 -29.47 -16.67
CA LYS A 95 -10.86 -30.74 -17.42
C LYS A 95 -10.58 -31.92 -16.48
N ARG A 96 -9.59 -31.81 -15.60
CA ARG A 96 -9.27 -32.84 -14.59
C ARG A 96 -10.46 -33.12 -13.67
N LEU A 97 -11.13 -32.08 -13.19
CA LEU A 97 -12.28 -32.22 -12.34
C LEU A 97 -13.44 -32.96 -12.99
N ILE A 98 -13.80 -32.57 -14.23
CA ILE A 98 -14.90 -33.21 -14.99
C ILE A 98 -14.58 -34.71 -15.21
N SER A 99 -13.34 -35.03 -15.61
CA SER A 99 -12.91 -36.41 -15.78
C SER A 99 -12.94 -37.19 -14.47
N SER A 100 -12.39 -36.61 -13.37
CA SER A 100 -12.42 -37.27 -12.05
C SER A 100 -13.84 -37.47 -11.55
N LEU A 101 -14.73 -36.49 -11.74
CA LEU A 101 -16.12 -36.57 -11.30
C LEU A 101 -16.90 -37.70 -12.01
N GLY A 102 -16.65 -37.86 -13.32
CA GLY A 102 -17.27 -38.97 -14.07
C GLY A 102 -16.92 -40.34 -13.50
N PHE A 103 -15.63 -40.60 -13.26
CA PHE A 103 -15.20 -41.87 -12.65
C PHE A 103 -15.63 -41.98 -11.18
N LEU A 104 -15.63 -40.88 -10.44
CA LEU A 104 -16.06 -40.84 -9.05
C LEU A 104 -17.53 -41.19 -8.88
N LEU A 105 -18.40 -40.68 -9.76
CA LEU A 105 -19.83 -41.02 -9.71
C LEU A 105 -20.05 -42.54 -9.90
N VAL A 106 -19.30 -43.17 -10.82
CA VAL A 106 -19.35 -44.63 -11.00
C VAL A 106 -18.81 -45.36 -9.78
N LEU A 107 -17.71 -44.91 -9.21
CA LEU A 107 -17.13 -45.44 -7.98
C LEU A 107 -18.13 -45.39 -6.83
N MET A 108 -18.77 -44.23 -6.61
CA MET A 108 -19.78 -44.03 -5.56
C MET A 108 -21.03 -44.89 -5.77
N TYR A 109 -21.42 -45.10 -7.03
CA TYR A 109 -22.51 -45.99 -7.34
C TYR A 109 -22.21 -47.45 -6.93
N VAL A 110 -20.99 -47.91 -7.22
CA VAL A 110 -20.57 -49.32 -6.87
C VAL A 110 -20.30 -49.45 -5.39
N SER A 111 -19.70 -48.46 -4.71
CA SER A 111 -19.42 -48.58 -3.26
C SER A 111 -20.64 -48.26 -2.41
N MET A 112 -21.00 -46.96 -2.30
CA MET A 112 -22.07 -46.53 -1.40
C MET A 112 -23.47 -46.84 -1.95
N GLY A 113 -23.70 -46.69 -3.25
CA GLY A 113 -24.99 -46.87 -3.90
C GLY A 113 -25.51 -48.26 -3.72
N HIS A 114 -24.69 -49.27 -3.93
CA HIS A 114 -25.08 -50.67 -3.68
C HIS A 114 -25.20 -51.00 -2.19
N MET A 115 -24.18 -50.63 -1.39
CA MET A 115 -24.16 -51.00 0.03
C MET A 115 -25.23 -50.31 0.88
N MET A 116 -25.54 -49.03 0.63
CA MET A 116 -26.48 -48.25 1.45
C MET A 116 -27.91 -48.25 0.90
N TRP A 117 -28.07 -48.31 -0.43
CA TRP A 117 -29.36 -48.14 -1.10
C TRP A 117 -29.76 -49.34 -1.97
N GLY A 118 -28.95 -50.42 -2.00
CA GLY A 118 -29.25 -51.62 -2.75
C GLY A 118 -29.32 -51.42 -4.27
N PHE A 119 -28.54 -50.47 -4.82
CA PHE A 119 -28.55 -50.23 -6.27
C PHE A 119 -28.09 -51.49 -7.04
N PRO A 120 -28.78 -51.83 -8.18
CA PRO A 120 -28.44 -53.04 -8.92
C PRO A 120 -27.03 -52.99 -9.50
N LEU A 121 -26.31 -54.12 -9.39
CA LEU A 121 -24.99 -54.28 -9.97
C LEU A 121 -25.02 -55.25 -11.15
N PRO A 122 -24.05 -55.21 -12.07
CA PRO A 122 -23.86 -56.24 -13.07
C PRO A 122 -23.69 -57.63 -12.43
N GLY A 123 -24.26 -58.66 -13.03
CA GLY A 123 -24.34 -60.00 -12.43
C GLY A 123 -22.97 -60.61 -12.03
N PHE A 124 -21.86 -60.19 -12.62
CA PHE A 124 -20.52 -60.68 -12.22
C PHE A 124 -20.01 -60.04 -10.91
N MET A 125 -20.63 -58.94 -10.46
CA MET A 125 -20.30 -58.20 -9.21
C MET A 125 -21.30 -58.55 -8.10
N ASP A 126 -22.49 -59.00 -8.44
CA ASP A 126 -23.57 -59.28 -7.47
C ASP A 126 -23.16 -60.47 -6.59
N GLY A 127 -23.06 -60.24 -5.30
CA GLY A 127 -22.54 -61.20 -4.33
C GLY A 127 -21.04 -61.50 -4.42
N ASN A 128 -20.30 -60.87 -5.36
CA ASN A 128 -18.86 -61.05 -5.49
C ASN A 128 -18.07 -59.81 -4.98
N HIS A 129 -17.82 -59.83 -3.67
CA HIS A 129 -17.14 -58.72 -2.98
C HIS A 129 -15.70 -58.46 -3.48
N VAL A 130 -14.99 -59.51 -3.93
CA VAL A 130 -13.64 -59.37 -4.52
C VAL A 130 -13.72 -58.64 -5.84
N ALA A 131 -14.68 -58.98 -6.73
CA ALA A 131 -14.87 -58.25 -8.00
C ALA A 131 -15.24 -56.77 -7.77
N MET A 132 -16.09 -56.49 -6.77
CA MET A 132 -16.40 -55.12 -6.37
C MET A 132 -15.18 -54.33 -5.90
N GLY A 133 -14.33 -54.96 -5.08
CA GLY A 133 -13.08 -54.36 -4.60
C GLY A 133 -12.10 -54.05 -5.74
N ILE A 134 -11.98 -54.99 -6.73
CA ILE A 134 -11.12 -54.75 -7.93
C ILE A 134 -11.63 -53.58 -8.74
N VAL A 135 -12.95 -53.47 -8.97
CA VAL A 135 -13.52 -52.33 -9.72
C VAL A 135 -13.29 -51.04 -8.97
N GLN A 136 -13.48 -51.00 -7.66
CA GLN A 136 -13.20 -49.82 -6.84
C GLN A 136 -11.71 -49.43 -6.89
N MET A 137 -10.80 -50.40 -6.83
CA MET A 137 -9.35 -50.20 -6.95
C MET A 137 -8.98 -49.57 -8.30
N LEU A 138 -9.52 -50.12 -9.40
CA LEU A 138 -9.25 -49.60 -10.75
C LEU A 138 -9.78 -48.19 -10.93
N LEU A 139 -11.01 -47.89 -10.53
CA LEU A 139 -11.63 -46.58 -10.66
C LEU A 139 -10.91 -45.55 -9.80
N SER A 140 -10.57 -45.90 -8.56
CA SER A 140 -9.79 -45.02 -7.69
C SER A 140 -8.38 -44.75 -8.26
N GLY A 141 -7.71 -45.79 -8.77
CA GLY A 141 -6.41 -45.68 -9.40
C GLY A 141 -6.44 -44.74 -10.61
N ILE A 142 -7.47 -44.84 -11.47
CA ILE A 142 -7.64 -43.90 -12.62
C ILE A 142 -7.77 -42.48 -12.12
N ILE A 143 -8.56 -42.21 -11.10
CA ILE A 143 -8.72 -40.87 -10.53
C ILE A 143 -7.41 -40.35 -9.95
N MET A 144 -6.64 -41.19 -9.27
CA MET A 144 -5.30 -40.83 -8.76
C MET A 144 -4.32 -40.50 -9.88
N VAL A 145 -4.35 -41.26 -10.98
CA VAL A 145 -3.50 -40.98 -12.17
C VAL A 145 -3.91 -39.67 -12.84
N ILE A 146 -5.21 -39.37 -13.00
CA ILE A 146 -5.67 -38.07 -13.52
C ILE A 146 -5.10 -36.91 -12.66
N ASN A 147 -4.98 -37.12 -11.36
CA ASN A 147 -4.52 -36.16 -10.36
C ASN A 147 -3.07 -36.40 -9.90
N GLN A 148 -2.24 -37.11 -10.68
CA GLN A 148 -0.86 -37.50 -10.33
C GLN A 148 0.03 -36.34 -9.87
N LYS A 149 -0.27 -35.11 -10.28
CA LYS A 149 0.49 -33.90 -9.91
C LYS A 149 0.61 -33.76 -8.39
N PHE A 150 -0.44 -34.09 -7.63
CA PHE A 150 -0.42 -34.03 -6.17
C PHE A 150 0.57 -35.04 -5.57
N PHE A 151 0.64 -36.23 -6.11
CA PHE A 151 1.55 -37.28 -5.62
C PHE A 151 3.00 -36.96 -5.97
N VAL A 152 3.26 -36.55 -7.22
CA VAL A 152 4.63 -36.18 -7.65
C VAL A 152 5.16 -34.99 -6.85
N SER A 153 4.37 -33.92 -6.72
CA SER A 153 4.74 -32.72 -5.95
C SER A 153 4.89 -33.05 -4.46
N GLY A 154 3.93 -33.78 -3.89
CA GLY A 154 3.90 -34.12 -2.48
C GLY A 154 5.08 -34.99 -2.03
N PHE A 155 5.38 -36.08 -2.76
CA PHE A 155 6.51 -36.95 -2.44
C PHE A 155 7.86 -36.27 -2.71
N LYS A 156 7.99 -35.50 -3.79
CA LYS A 156 9.19 -34.69 -4.05
C LYS A 156 9.47 -33.73 -2.89
N SER A 157 8.46 -33.02 -2.41
CA SER A 157 8.59 -32.08 -1.28
C SER A 157 8.95 -32.80 0.02
N LEU A 158 8.37 -33.98 0.26
CA LEU A 158 8.66 -34.79 1.46
C LEU A 158 10.13 -35.26 1.46
N ILE A 159 10.62 -35.81 0.36
CA ILE A 159 12.00 -36.29 0.22
C ILE A 159 13.01 -35.16 0.43
N HIS A 160 12.70 -33.94 0.01
CA HIS A 160 13.55 -32.76 0.22
C HIS A 160 13.39 -32.12 1.61
N GLY A 161 12.69 -32.78 2.56
CA GLY A 161 12.52 -32.29 3.93
C GLY A 161 11.66 -31.02 4.08
N ALA A 162 10.81 -30.72 3.10
CA ALA A 162 9.91 -29.58 3.13
C ALA A 162 8.48 -29.99 2.73
N PRO A 163 7.82 -30.79 3.58
CA PRO A 163 6.46 -31.24 3.30
C PRO A 163 5.52 -30.05 3.12
N ASN A 164 4.70 -30.10 2.07
CA ASN A 164 3.72 -29.10 1.68
C ASN A 164 2.30 -29.68 1.72
N MET A 165 1.33 -28.88 1.26
CA MET A 165 -0.06 -29.30 1.15
C MET A 165 -0.22 -30.58 0.31
N ASP A 166 0.46 -30.66 -0.83
CA ASP A 166 0.38 -31.84 -1.72
C ASP A 166 0.91 -33.10 -1.03
N THR A 167 1.85 -32.94 -0.08
CA THR A 167 2.34 -34.03 0.78
C THR A 167 1.22 -34.63 1.64
N LEU A 168 0.39 -33.79 2.27
CA LEU A 168 -0.73 -34.28 3.11
C LEU A 168 -1.76 -35.03 2.27
N VAL A 169 -2.05 -34.53 1.08
CA VAL A 169 -2.95 -35.16 0.12
C VAL A 169 -2.38 -36.50 -0.36
N ALA A 170 -1.11 -36.51 -0.75
CA ALA A 170 -0.43 -37.70 -1.24
C ALA A 170 -0.37 -38.81 -0.15
N LEU A 171 -0.04 -38.42 1.08
CA LEU A 171 -0.02 -39.36 2.21
C LEU A 171 -1.42 -39.88 2.55
N GLY A 172 -2.43 -38.99 2.65
CA GLY A 172 -3.79 -39.39 3.01
C GLY A 172 -4.44 -40.28 1.94
N SER A 173 -4.42 -39.87 0.67
CA SER A 173 -4.99 -40.63 -0.45
C SER A 173 -4.17 -41.89 -0.73
N GLY A 174 -2.84 -41.80 -0.71
CA GLY A 174 -1.94 -42.94 -0.92
C GLY A 174 -2.07 -44.03 0.17
N ALA A 175 -2.14 -43.62 1.44
CA ALA A 175 -2.36 -44.57 2.55
C ALA A 175 -3.73 -45.26 2.47
N SER A 176 -4.80 -44.51 2.11
CA SER A 176 -6.14 -45.07 1.88
C SER A 176 -6.12 -46.12 0.78
N PHE A 177 -5.49 -45.83 -0.35
CA PHE A 177 -5.39 -46.78 -1.46
C PHE A 177 -4.54 -48.00 -1.13
N ALA A 178 -3.37 -47.82 -0.49
CA ALA A 178 -2.47 -48.90 -0.12
C ALA A 178 -3.12 -49.83 0.91
N TRP A 179 -3.81 -49.28 1.93
CA TRP A 179 -4.55 -50.09 2.92
C TRP A 179 -5.66 -50.92 2.28
N SER A 180 -6.49 -50.25 1.45
CA SER A 180 -7.58 -50.97 0.76
C SER A 180 -7.06 -52.04 -0.21
N SER A 181 -5.93 -51.85 -0.83
CA SER A 181 -5.29 -52.87 -1.66
C SER A 181 -4.81 -54.06 -0.83
N TYR A 182 -4.22 -53.81 0.34
CA TYR A 182 -3.84 -54.85 1.29
C TYR A 182 -5.05 -55.64 1.77
N VAL A 183 -6.14 -54.95 2.18
CA VAL A 183 -7.40 -55.59 2.62
C VAL A 183 -8.03 -56.41 1.50
N LEU A 184 -8.02 -55.91 0.25
CA LEU A 184 -8.49 -56.64 -0.91
C LEU A 184 -7.70 -57.94 -1.14
N LEU A 185 -6.38 -57.91 -0.99
CA LEU A 185 -5.55 -59.12 -1.07
C LEU A 185 -5.85 -60.10 0.08
N ALA A 186 -6.01 -59.58 1.30
CA ALA A 186 -6.41 -60.43 2.45
C ALA A 186 -7.79 -61.05 2.25
N MET A 187 -8.75 -60.29 1.68
CA MET A 187 -10.08 -60.78 1.35
C MET A 187 -10.07 -61.96 0.37
N THR A 188 -9.15 -61.99 -0.60
CA THR A 188 -9.03 -63.14 -1.51
C THR A 188 -8.68 -64.43 -0.76
N GLY A 189 -7.84 -64.31 0.28
CA GLY A 189 -7.50 -65.47 1.16
C GLY A 189 -8.71 -65.95 1.97
N ALA A 190 -9.48 -65.03 2.57
CA ALA A 190 -10.72 -65.38 3.30
C ALA A 190 -11.78 -66.00 2.36
N GLN A 191 -11.90 -65.50 1.13
CA GLN A 191 -12.79 -66.04 0.12
C GLN A 191 -12.42 -67.48 -0.24
N LEU A 192 -11.13 -67.79 -0.41
CA LEU A 192 -10.63 -69.15 -0.66
C LEU A 192 -10.86 -70.06 0.52
N ALA A 193 -10.81 -69.56 1.77
CA ALA A 193 -11.09 -70.31 2.99
C ALA A 193 -12.61 -70.55 3.23
N GLY A 194 -13.48 -69.92 2.46
CA GLY A 194 -14.94 -69.99 2.64
C GLY A 194 -15.47 -69.20 3.84
N ASP A 195 -14.66 -68.28 4.40
CA ASP A 195 -15.04 -67.44 5.54
C ASP A 195 -15.77 -66.16 5.07
N THR A 196 -17.09 -66.35 4.89
CA THR A 196 -17.97 -65.24 4.43
C THR A 196 -18.08 -64.09 5.42
N ALA A 197 -17.98 -64.35 6.73
CA ALA A 197 -18.05 -63.34 7.76
C ALA A 197 -16.80 -62.43 7.71
N GLN A 198 -15.62 -63.02 7.50
CA GLN A 198 -14.38 -62.29 7.35
C GLN A 198 -14.33 -61.51 6.04
N VAL A 199 -14.90 -62.05 4.95
CA VAL A 199 -15.03 -61.35 3.67
C VAL A 199 -15.91 -60.10 3.83
N GLU A 200 -17.04 -60.21 4.53
CA GLU A 200 -17.92 -59.09 4.80
C GLU A 200 -17.25 -58.02 5.70
N ALA A 201 -16.52 -58.44 6.73
CA ALA A 201 -15.74 -57.54 7.57
C ALA A 201 -14.70 -56.74 6.77
N TYR A 202 -13.95 -57.41 5.90
CA TYR A 202 -12.97 -56.73 5.01
C TYR A 202 -13.63 -55.75 4.05
N MET A 203 -14.85 -55.99 3.59
CA MET A 203 -15.56 -55.06 2.73
C MET A 203 -15.82 -53.70 3.38
N HIS A 204 -16.05 -53.66 4.66
CA HIS A 204 -16.23 -52.41 5.43
C HIS A 204 -14.93 -51.68 5.72
N GLU A 205 -13.77 -52.27 5.44
CA GLU A 205 -12.46 -51.66 5.61
C GLU A 205 -11.91 -51.06 4.31
N PHE A 206 -12.68 -51.01 3.23
CA PHE A 206 -12.26 -50.34 2.00
C PHE A 206 -12.35 -48.84 2.12
N TYR A 207 -11.26 -48.15 1.73
CA TYR A 207 -11.14 -46.69 1.65
C TYR A 207 -10.78 -46.23 0.23
N PHE A 208 -11.03 -47.04 -0.83
CA PHE A 208 -10.82 -46.68 -2.24
C PHE A 208 -11.62 -45.44 -2.60
N GLU A 209 -12.86 -45.33 -2.16
CA GLU A 209 -13.68 -44.13 -2.38
C GLU A 209 -13.11 -42.92 -1.67
N SER A 210 -12.60 -43.08 -0.45
CA SER A 210 -11.96 -41.98 0.30
C SER A 210 -10.72 -41.52 -0.43
N ALA A 211 -9.86 -42.39 -0.95
CA ALA A 211 -8.69 -42.07 -1.72
C ALA A 211 -9.03 -41.22 -2.96
N ALA A 212 -10.06 -41.62 -3.72
CA ALA A 212 -10.55 -40.93 -4.90
C ALA A 212 -11.22 -39.58 -4.55
N MET A 213 -12.06 -39.54 -3.52
CA MET A 213 -12.81 -38.39 -3.09
C MET A 213 -11.89 -37.28 -2.59
N ILE A 214 -10.85 -37.63 -1.79
CA ILE A 214 -9.86 -36.65 -1.29
C ILE A 214 -9.25 -35.84 -2.46
N VAL A 215 -8.68 -36.52 -3.47
CA VAL A 215 -8.03 -35.85 -4.60
C VAL A 215 -9.03 -35.10 -5.47
N THR A 216 -10.25 -35.57 -5.61
CA THR A 216 -11.30 -34.91 -6.41
C THR A 216 -11.79 -33.64 -5.70
N LEU A 217 -12.12 -33.70 -4.41
CA LEU A 217 -12.56 -32.53 -3.64
C LEU A 217 -11.47 -31.47 -3.54
N ILE A 218 -10.21 -31.88 -3.39
CA ILE A 218 -9.09 -30.94 -3.41
C ILE A 218 -8.96 -30.27 -4.79
N THR A 219 -9.20 -31.01 -5.87
CA THR A 219 -9.24 -30.43 -7.22
C THR A 219 -10.37 -29.43 -7.38
N VAL A 220 -11.56 -29.64 -6.76
CA VAL A 220 -12.63 -28.64 -6.66
C VAL A 220 -12.11 -27.38 -5.95
N GLY A 221 -11.53 -27.55 -4.77
CA GLY A 221 -10.96 -26.43 -4.00
C GLY A 221 -9.93 -25.63 -4.82
N LYS A 222 -9.00 -26.32 -5.49
CA LYS A 222 -7.99 -25.70 -6.35
C LYS A 222 -8.59 -25.00 -7.57
N MET A 223 -9.61 -25.54 -8.18
CA MET A 223 -10.31 -24.89 -9.29
C MET A 223 -11.02 -23.61 -8.83
N LEU A 224 -11.70 -23.64 -7.68
CA LEU A 224 -12.33 -22.45 -7.11
C LEU A 224 -11.28 -21.38 -6.74
N GLU A 225 -10.15 -21.82 -6.20
CA GLU A 225 -9.00 -20.98 -5.91
C GLU A 225 -8.48 -20.29 -7.18
N ALA A 226 -8.18 -21.05 -8.25
CA ALA A 226 -7.68 -20.51 -9.52
C ALA A 226 -8.68 -19.52 -10.15
N ARG A 227 -9.96 -19.89 -10.20
CA ARG A 227 -11.02 -19.00 -10.71
C ARG A 227 -11.12 -17.70 -9.92
N SER A 228 -10.92 -17.76 -8.63
CA SER A 228 -11.02 -16.61 -7.76
C SER A 228 -9.81 -15.70 -7.90
N LYS A 229 -8.62 -16.30 -8.06
CA LYS A 229 -7.40 -15.54 -8.42
C LYS A 229 -7.60 -14.80 -9.74
N GLY A 230 -8.16 -15.45 -10.77
CA GLY A 230 -8.51 -14.82 -12.03
C GLY A 230 -9.43 -13.59 -11.87
N LYS A 231 -10.47 -13.69 -11.03
CA LYS A 231 -11.36 -12.56 -10.75
C LYS A 231 -10.71 -11.41 -10.00
N THR A 232 -9.72 -11.68 -9.16
CA THR A 232 -8.99 -10.61 -8.46
C THR A 232 -8.05 -9.84 -9.39
N THR A 233 -7.56 -10.47 -10.47
CA THR A 233 -6.77 -9.78 -11.51
C THR A 233 -7.62 -9.03 -12.54
N ASP A 234 -8.94 -9.22 -12.55
CA ASP A 234 -9.83 -8.56 -13.51
C ASP A 234 -9.84 -7.02 -13.37
N ALA A 235 -9.65 -6.48 -12.16
CA ALA A 235 -9.53 -5.05 -11.94
C ALA A 235 -8.28 -4.48 -12.65
N LEU A 236 -7.14 -5.17 -12.54
CA LEU A 236 -5.90 -4.80 -13.23
C LEU A 236 -6.05 -4.91 -14.75
N LYS A 237 -6.66 -5.99 -15.23
CA LYS A 237 -6.98 -6.16 -16.65
C LYS A 237 -7.91 -5.07 -17.17
N GLY A 238 -8.86 -4.61 -16.33
CA GLY A 238 -9.75 -3.50 -16.65
C GLY A 238 -8.97 -2.22 -16.95
N ILE A 239 -8.01 -1.87 -16.10
CA ILE A 239 -7.15 -0.69 -16.29
C ILE A 239 -6.27 -0.85 -17.55
N MET A 240 -5.67 -2.03 -17.76
CA MET A 240 -4.84 -2.30 -18.94
C MET A 240 -5.62 -2.21 -20.26
N LYS A 241 -6.90 -2.59 -20.28
CA LYS A 241 -7.76 -2.51 -21.47
C LYS A 241 -8.11 -1.09 -21.89
N LEU A 242 -7.91 -0.10 -21.01
CA LEU A 242 -8.14 1.31 -21.32
C LEU A 242 -7.06 1.89 -22.24
N ALA A 243 -5.89 1.25 -22.32
CA ALA A 243 -4.78 1.72 -23.16
C ALA A 243 -5.17 1.62 -24.65
N PRO A 244 -5.18 2.72 -25.41
CA PRO A 244 -5.38 2.69 -26.84
C PRO A 244 -4.24 1.94 -27.53
N LYS A 245 -4.54 1.30 -28.67
CA LYS A 245 -3.53 0.56 -29.45
C LYS A 245 -2.94 1.40 -30.59
N THR A 246 -3.64 2.44 -31.00
CA THR A 246 -3.24 3.35 -32.08
C THR A 246 -3.39 4.80 -31.67
N ALA A 247 -2.67 5.68 -32.33
CA ALA A 247 -2.77 7.12 -32.22
C ALA A 247 -2.91 7.75 -33.61
N ILE A 248 -3.59 8.89 -33.72
CA ILE A 248 -3.68 9.65 -34.97
C ILE A 248 -2.68 10.80 -34.84
N LEU A 249 -1.55 10.74 -35.54
CA LEU A 249 -0.57 11.80 -35.62
C LEU A 249 -0.97 12.84 -36.68
N PHE A 250 -0.64 14.10 -36.41
CA PHE A 250 -0.83 15.20 -37.34
C PHE A 250 0.53 15.67 -37.88
N GLU A 251 0.88 15.22 -39.10
CA GLU A 251 2.16 15.54 -39.73
C GLU A 251 1.92 16.19 -41.09
N ASN A 252 2.58 17.30 -41.35
CA ASN A 252 2.54 18.01 -42.66
C ASN A 252 1.12 18.39 -43.15
N GLY A 253 0.17 18.58 -42.22
CA GLY A 253 -1.23 18.93 -42.55
C GLY A 253 -2.14 17.74 -42.81
N GLU A 254 -1.66 16.50 -42.63
CA GLU A 254 -2.44 15.26 -42.79
C GLU A 254 -2.51 14.47 -41.49
N GLU A 255 -3.66 13.77 -41.30
CA GLU A 255 -3.86 12.83 -40.19
C GLU A 255 -3.39 11.45 -40.62
N LYS A 256 -2.53 10.82 -39.82
CA LYS A 256 -2.00 9.49 -40.06
C LYS A 256 -2.19 8.62 -38.81
N GLU A 257 -2.91 7.53 -38.95
CA GLU A 257 -3.02 6.52 -37.89
C GLU A 257 -1.73 5.69 -37.79
N VAL A 258 -1.16 5.62 -36.58
CA VAL A 258 0.06 4.85 -36.29
C VAL A 258 -0.14 4.00 -35.05
N PRO A 259 0.58 2.87 -34.89
CA PRO A 259 0.67 2.16 -33.62
C PRO A 259 1.21 3.10 -32.53
N ILE A 260 0.70 2.95 -31.28
CA ILE A 260 1.04 3.83 -30.17
C ILE A 260 2.55 3.85 -29.86
N GLU A 261 3.25 2.77 -30.14
CA GLU A 261 4.70 2.63 -29.92
C GLU A 261 5.54 3.53 -30.84
N GLN A 262 4.95 4.03 -31.92
CA GLN A 262 5.64 4.93 -32.86
C GLN A 262 5.54 6.40 -32.45
N VAL A 263 4.67 6.74 -31.49
CA VAL A 263 4.50 8.09 -30.99
C VAL A 263 5.74 8.50 -30.16
N LYS A 264 6.28 9.68 -30.46
CA LYS A 264 7.45 10.26 -29.78
C LYS A 264 7.07 11.50 -29.01
N ILE A 265 7.89 11.84 -28.01
CA ILE A 265 7.75 13.11 -27.28
C ILE A 265 7.89 14.27 -28.27
N GLY A 266 6.94 15.20 -28.24
CA GLY A 266 6.85 16.36 -29.10
C GLY A 266 5.97 16.18 -30.33
N ASP A 267 5.55 14.94 -30.67
CA ASP A 267 4.61 14.69 -31.76
C ASP A 267 3.25 15.33 -31.46
N ILE A 268 2.60 15.83 -32.51
CA ILE A 268 1.24 16.34 -32.42
C ILE A 268 0.27 15.20 -32.76
N PHE A 269 -0.63 14.90 -31.87
CA PHE A 269 -1.68 13.90 -32.06
C PHE A 269 -3.07 14.52 -31.96
N VAL A 270 -4.01 13.91 -32.65
CA VAL A 270 -5.39 14.35 -32.76
C VAL A 270 -6.29 13.42 -31.97
N VAL A 271 -7.24 14.02 -31.22
CA VAL A 271 -8.26 13.26 -30.51
C VAL A 271 -9.64 13.73 -30.94
N LYS A 272 -10.39 12.84 -31.57
CA LYS A 272 -11.76 13.09 -32.05
C LYS A 272 -12.77 12.85 -30.91
N PRO A 273 -13.98 13.44 -31.00
CA PRO A 273 -15.04 13.12 -30.04
C PRO A 273 -15.28 11.61 -29.92
N GLY A 274 -15.37 11.11 -28.71
CA GLY A 274 -15.54 9.69 -28.39
C GLY A 274 -14.26 8.86 -28.44
N ALA A 275 -13.11 9.42 -28.83
CA ALA A 275 -11.84 8.72 -28.88
C ALA A 275 -11.10 8.80 -27.53
N SER A 276 -10.37 7.74 -27.19
CA SER A 276 -9.45 7.77 -26.05
C SER A 276 -8.16 8.51 -26.41
N ILE A 277 -7.62 9.25 -25.44
CA ILE A 277 -6.36 9.95 -25.55
C ILE A 277 -5.21 8.93 -25.53
N PRO A 278 -4.32 8.92 -26.56
CA PRO A 278 -3.35 7.84 -26.72
C PRO A 278 -2.17 7.93 -25.76
N VAL A 279 -1.64 9.13 -25.52
CA VAL A 279 -0.46 9.39 -24.68
C VAL A 279 -0.68 10.66 -23.86
N ASP A 280 0.13 10.88 -22.82
CA ASP A 280 0.06 12.11 -22.04
C ASP A 280 0.57 13.29 -22.86
N GLY A 281 -0.08 14.44 -22.74
CA GLY A 281 0.25 15.64 -23.48
C GLY A 281 -0.40 16.90 -22.92
N PHE A 282 -0.33 17.98 -23.67
CA PHE A 282 -1.10 19.20 -23.42
C PHE A 282 -1.85 19.61 -24.69
N VAL A 283 -3.01 20.20 -24.50
CA VAL A 283 -3.82 20.71 -25.61
C VAL A 283 -3.09 21.89 -26.26
N GLU A 284 -2.82 21.78 -27.55
CA GLU A 284 -2.20 22.87 -28.33
C GLU A 284 -3.26 23.72 -29.07
N GLU A 285 -4.30 23.04 -29.55
CA GLU A 285 -5.37 23.67 -30.35
C GLU A 285 -6.72 22.99 -30.06
N GLY A 286 -7.78 23.77 -29.90
CA GLY A 286 -9.13 23.31 -29.67
C GLY A 286 -9.53 23.38 -28.19
N GLU A 287 -10.79 23.05 -27.93
CA GLU A 287 -11.38 22.93 -26.60
C GLU A 287 -12.30 21.73 -26.55
N SER A 288 -12.36 21.05 -25.42
CA SER A 288 -13.23 19.90 -25.23
C SER A 288 -13.48 19.60 -23.76
N SER A 289 -14.48 18.78 -23.51
CA SER A 289 -14.76 18.15 -22.23
C SER A 289 -14.20 16.73 -22.25
N VAL A 290 -13.32 16.38 -21.30
CA VAL A 290 -12.62 15.09 -21.23
C VAL A 290 -13.09 14.33 -20.00
N ASP A 291 -13.52 13.08 -20.21
CA ASP A 291 -13.85 12.14 -19.14
C ASP A 291 -12.57 11.48 -18.62
N GLU A 292 -12.18 11.86 -17.40
CA GLU A 292 -11.02 11.34 -16.69
C GLU A 292 -11.38 10.23 -15.67
N SER A 293 -12.64 9.79 -15.66
CA SER A 293 -13.15 8.83 -14.65
C SER A 293 -12.40 7.52 -14.60
N ALA A 294 -11.79 7.11 -15.71
CA ALA A 294 -10.97 5.91 -15.80
C ALA A 294 -9.71 5.95 -14.91
N LEU A 295 -9.15 7.13 -14.67
CA LEU A 295 -7.94 7.36 -13.88
C LEU A 295 -8.24 7.94 -12.50
N THR A 296 -9.19 8.88 -12.43
CA THR A 296 -9.52 9.63 -11.21
C THR A 296 -10.69 9.02 -10.43
N GLY A 297 -11.55 8.25 -11.10
CA GLY A 297 -12.81 7.75 -10.52
C GLY A 297 -13.93 8.80 -10.50
N GLU A 298 -13.70 10.03 -10.97
CA GLU A 298 -14.69 11.10 -11.01
C GLU A 298 -15.52 11.04 -12.28
N SER A 299 -16.84 11.00 -12.16
CA SER A 299 -17.75 10.86 -13.32
C SER A 299 -18.07 12.17 -14.04
N ILE A 300 -17.62 13.32 -13.51
CA ILE A 300 -17.88 14.62 -14.13
C ILE A 300 -16.75 14.93 -15.10
N PRO A 301 -17.04 15.10 -16.42
CA PRO A 301 -16.01 15.49 -17.38
C PRO A 301 -15.38 16.84 -17.04
N VAL A 302 -14.10 16.99 -17.34
CA VAL A 302 -13.31 18.19 -17.09
C VAL A 302 -13.11 18.94 -18.41
N ASP A 303 -13.44 20.22 -18.41
CA ASP A 303 -13.21 21.06 -19.60
C ASP A 303 -11.70 21.33 -19.78
N LYS A 304 -11.23 21.16 -21.00
CA LYS A 304 -9.82 21.34 -21.40
C LYS A 304 -9.74 22.35 -22.53
N THR A 305 -8.81 23.30 -22.35
CA THR A 305 -8.51 24.35 -23.31
C THR A 305 -7.01 24.34 -23.66
N ALA A 306 -6.60 25.16 -24.61
CA ALA A 306 -5.19 25.25 -25.01
C ALA A 306 -4.29 25.55 -23.80
N GLY A 307 -3.26 24.73 -23.59
CA GLY A 307 -2.35 24.76 -22.45
C GLY A 307 -2.66 23.76 -21.33
N ASP A 308 -3.87 23.15 -21.30
CA ASP A 308 -4.25 22.18 -20.29
C ASP A 308 -3.65 20.80 -20.57
N GLN A 309 -3.30 20.09 -19.50
CA GLN A 309 -2.79 18.72 -19.59
C GLN A 309 -3.91 17.72 -19.86
N VAL A 310 -3.56 16.70 -20.65
CA VAL A 310 -4.40 15.52 -20.93
C VAL A 310 -3.62 14.26 -20.66
N SER A 311 -4.30 13.22 -20.17
CA SER A 311 -3.69 11.96 -19.76
C SER A 311 -4.12 10.81 -20.66
N ALA A 312 -3.22 9.86 -20.89
CA ALA A 312 -3.50 8.64 -21.64
C ALA A 312 -4.69 7.86 -21.06
N ALA A 313 -5.50 7.25 -21.93
CA ALA A 313 -6.69 6.45 -21.62
C ALA A 313 -7.93 7.24 -21.11
N THR A 314 -7.86 8.56 -20.98
CA THR A 314 -9.05 9.40 -20.78
C THR A 314 -9.81 9.57 -22.09
N VAL A 315 -11.09 9.90 -22.04
CA VAL A 315 -11.97 9.90 -23.22
C VAL A 315 -12.41 11.33 -23.57
N ASN A 316 -12.09 11.76 -24.77
CA ASN A 316 -12.56 13.03 -25.31
C ASN A 316 -14.05 12.96 -25.62
N GLN A 317 -14.88 13.83 -25.01
CA GLN A 317 -16.34 13.73 -25.11
C GLN A 317 -16.95 14.57 -26.25
N ALA A 318 -16.46 15.78 -26.49
CA ALA A 318 -17.15 16.74 -27.31
C ALA A 318 -16.33 17.30 -28.48
N GLY A 319 -15.27 18.04 -28.21
CA GLY A 319 -14.51 18.81 -29.20
C GLY A 319 -13.47 18.00 -29.99
N TYR A 320 -12.93 18.60 -31.04
CA TYR A 320 -11.76 18.11 -31.73
C TYR A 320 -10.55 18.85 -31.15
N ILE A 321 -9.61 18.12 -30.59
CA ILE A 321 -8.43 18.69 -29.97
C ILE A 321 -7.15 18.16 -30.62
N LYS A 322 -6.17 19.04 -30.78
CA LYS A 322 -4.79 18.68 -31.13
C LYS A 322 -3.94 18.81 -29.88
N CYS A 323 -3.20 17.78 -29.57
CA CYS A 323 -2.38 17.71 -28.37
C CYS A 323 -0.93 17.42 -28.74
N ARG A 324 0.02 17.97 -27.98
CA ARG A 324 1.44 17.67 -28.11
C ARG A 324 1.85 16.65 -27.04
N ALA A 325 2.47 15.56 -27.46
CA ALA A 325 2.90 14.48 -26.59
C ALA A 325 4.03 14.93 -25.65
N THR A 326 3.86 14.70 -24.35
CA THR A 326 4.86 15.01 -23.31
C THR A 326 5.48 13.76 -22.71
N ARG A 327 4.69 12.68 -22.57
CA ARG A 327 5.15 11.38 -22.06
C ARG A 327 4.59 10.27 -22.96
N VAL A 328 5.43 9.28 -23.25
CA VAL A 328 5.09 8.18 -24.17
C VAL A 328 5.51 6.83 -23.59
N GLY A 329 4.89 5.74 -24.04
CA GLY A 329 5.26 4.38 -23.67
C GLY A 329 5.16 4.12 -22.17
N LYS A 330 6.26 3.68 -21.56
CA LYS A 330 6.35 3.34 -20.12
C LYS A 330 6.21 4.53 -19.19
N ASP A 331 6.46 5.74 -19.68
CA ASP A 331 6.48 6.97 -18.88
C ASP A 331 5.11 7.64 -18.81
N THR A 332 4.09 7.15 -19.54
CA THR A 332 2.72 7.66 -19.44
C THR A 332 2.14 7.42 -18.05
N THR A 333 1.24 8.31 -17.64
CA THR A 333 0.52 8.22 -16.36
C THR A 333 -0.16 6.86 -16.21
N LEU A 334 -0.83 6.37 -17.24
CA LEU A 334 -1.45 5.05 -17.23
C LEU A 334 -0.43 3.92 -17.02
N SER A 335 0.71 3.94 -17.71
CA SER A 335 1.75 2.92 -17.56
C SER A 335 2.35 2.92 -16.17
N LYS A 336 2.57 4.08 -15.56
CA LYS A 336 3.01 4.23 -14.17
C LYS A 336 1.98 3.65 -13.19
N ILE A 337 0.68 3.91 -13.38
CA ILE A 337 -0.40 3.34 -12.57
C ILE A 337 -0.39 1.81 -12.65
N ILE A 338 -0.33 1.25 -13.86
CA ILE A 338 -0.27 -0.21 -14.08
C ILE A 338 0.95 -0.82 -13.37
N SER A 339 2.12 -0.18 -13.49
CA SER A 339 3.34 -0.62 -12.80
C SER A 339 3.17 -0.61 -11.29
N MET A 340 2.67 0.49 -10.71
CA MET A 340 2.47 0.60 -9.26
C MET A 340 1.53 -0.49 -8.72
N VAL A 341 0.40 -0.74 -9.39
CA VAL A 341 -0.55 -1.79 -8.96
C VAL A 341 0.06 -3.18 -9.12
N SER A 342 0.85 -3.41 -10.17
CA SER A 342 1.59 -4.66 -10.37
C SER A 342 2.66 -4.87 -9.31
N ASP A 343 3.41 -3.83 -8.96
CA ASP A 343 4.46 -3.87 -7.94
C ASP A 343 3.88 -4.10 -6.55
N ALA A 344 2.76 -3.45 -6.24
CA ALA A 344 2.02 -3.72 -5.00
C ALA A 344 1.58 -5.19 -4.88
N ALA A 345 1.16 -5.81 -5.99
CA ALA A 345 0.80 -7.22 -6.01
C ALA A 345 2.01 -8.18 -5.86
N ALA A 346 3.22 -7.72 -6.24
CA ALA A 346 4.45 -8.49 -6.14
C ALA A 346 5.12 -8.40 -4.74
N THR A 347 4.77 -7.38 -3.94
CA THR A 347 5.33 -7.18 -2.61
C THR A 347 4.54 -7.93 -1.53
N LYS A 348 5.14 -8.13 -0.36
CA LYS A 348 4.50 -8.81 0.78
C LYS A 348 4.30 -7.89 1.97
N ALA A 349 3.08 -7.83 2.43
CA ALA A 349 2.72 -7.18 3.69
C ALA A 349 3.33 -7.93 4.91
N PRO A 350 3.67 -7.24 6.00
CA PRO A 350 4.18 -7.85 7.24
C PRO A 350 3.30 -8.98 7.78
N ILE A 351 1.98 -8.81 7.75
CA ILE A 351 1.01 -9.82 8.20
C ILE A 351 1.08 -11.11 7.36
N ALA A 352 1.37 -11.00 6.06
CA ALA A 352 1.56 -12.16 5.18
C ALA A 352 2.81 -12.96 5.56
N LYS A 353 3.92 -12.28 5.92
CA LYS A 353 5.15 -12.95 6.38
C LYS A 353 4.92 -13.78 7.65
N ILE A 354 4.07 -13.29 8.57
CA ILE A 354 3.68 -14.03 9.79
C ILE A 354 2.87 -15.27 9.43
N ALA A 355 1.87 -15.13 8.55
CA ALA A 355 1.03 -16.25 8.11
C ALA A 355 1.86 -17.34 7.40
N ASP A 356 2.83 -16.95 6.57
CA ASP A 356 3.73 -17.88 5.89
C ASP A 356 4.63 -18.66 6.88
N LYS A 357 5.17 -17.96 7.90
CA LYS A 357 5.97 -18.61 8.96
C LYS A 357 5.17 -19.66 9.73
N VAL A 358 3.92 -19.33 10.09
CA VAL A 358 3.01 -20.28 10.73
C VAL A 358 2.73 -21.47 9.81
N SER A 359 2.46 -21.24 8.53
CA SER A 359 2.20 -22.29 7.54
C SER A 359 3.37 -23.26 7.39
N GLY A 360 4.62 -22.78 7.46
CA GLY A 360 5.82 -23.60 7.36
C GLY A 360 6.02 -24.60 8.51
N VAL A 361 5.52 -24.27 9.71
CA VAL A 361 5.55 -25.16 10.90
C VAL A 361 4.34 -26.06 10.95
N PHE A 362 3.22 -25.61 10.40
CA PHE A 362 1.92 -26.29 10.53
C PHE A 362 1.92 -27.68 9.90
N VAL A 363 2.44 -27.88 8.69
CA VAL A 363 2.40 -29.16 7.98
C VAL A 363 3.21 -30.25 8.70
N PRO A 364 4.46 -30.02 9.13
CA PRO A 364 5.18 -31.00 9.97
C PRO A 364 4.44 -31.33 11.28
N ALA A 365 3.87 -30.31 11.94
CA ALA A 365 3.11 -30.53 13.17
C ALA A 365 1.89 -31.43 12.96
N VAL A 366 1.15 -31.25 11.86
CA VAL A 366 0.00 -32.06 11.50
C VAL A 366 0.40 -33.51 11.22
N ILE A 367 1.51 -33.76 10.53
CA ILE A 367 2.02 -35.12 10.30
C ILE A 367 2.32 -35.77 11.65
N ALA A 368 2.97 -35.07 12.58
CA ALA A 368 3.23 -35.58 13.92
C ALA A 368 1.95 -35.87 14.68
N ILE A 369 0.94 -35.00 14.66
CA ILE A 369 -0.37 -35.17 15.29
C ILE A 369 -1.07 -36.40 14.70
N SER A 370 -1.01 -36.59 13.37
CA SER A 370 -1.59 -37.78 12.71
C SER A 370 -0.95 -39.08 13.22
N LEU A 371 0.39 -39.15 13.29
CA LEU A 371 1.11 -40.31 13.77
C LEU A 371 0.81 -40.59 15.26
N VAL A 372 0.77 -39.53 16.08
CA VAL A 372 0.40 -39.64 17.51
C VAL A 372 -1.05 -40.15 17.65
N THR A 373 -1.98 -39.64 16.83
CA THR A 373 -3.37 -40.09 16.82
C THR A 373 -3.46 -41.59 16.51
N MET A 374 -2.74 -42.07 15.49
CA MET A 374 -2.68 -43.50 15.14
C MET A 374 -2.12 -44.33 16.30
N ALA A 375 -1.01 -43.90 16.90
CA ALA A 375 -0.38 -44.56 18.01
C ALA A 375 -1.33 -44.66 19.23
N ILE A 376 -2.04 -43.59 19.57
CA ILE A 376 -3.02 -43.58 20.67
C ILE A 376 -4.14 -44.63 20.43
N TRP A 377 -4.73 -44.64 19.24
CA TRP A 377 -5.81 -45.61 18.95
C TRP A 377 -5.35 -47.07 18.95
N LEU A 378 -4.12 -47.36 18.49
CA LEU A 378 -3.51 -48.68 18.59
C LEU A 378 -3.26 -49.06 20.03
N LEU A 379 -2.78 -48.15 20.88
CA LEU A 379 -2.57 -48.39 22.31
C LEU A 379 -3.89 -48.61 23.07
N VAL A 380 -4.98 -47.99 22.62
CA VAL A 380 -6.34 -48.20 23.15
C VAL A 380 -6.93 -49.57 22.71
N GLY A 381 -6.21 -50.31 21.85
CA GLY A 381 -6.62 -51.64 21.40
C GLY A 381 -7.58 -51.65 20.21
N ARG A 382 -7.63 -50.55 19.45
CA ARG A 382 -8.40 -50.53 18.20
C ARG A 382 -7.57 -51.11 17.05
N GLU A 383 -8.29 -51.66 16.07
CA GLU A 383 -7.68 -52.23 14.88
C GLU A 383 -6.89 -51.21 14.05
N LEU A 384 -5.89 -51.67 13.28
CA LEU A 384 -5.03 -50.85 12.48
C LEU A 384 -5.80 -50.02 11.43
N GLY A 385 -6.83 -50.61 10.81
CA GLY A 385 -7.70 -49.90 9.84
C GLY A 385 -8.39 -48.71 10.45
N PHE A 386 -8.93 -48.83 11.66
CA PHE A 386 -9.57 -47.75 12.40
C PHE A 386 -8.56 -46.65 12.77
N ALA A 387 -7.39 -47.01 13.31
CA ALA A 387 -6.34 -46.04 13.67
C ALA A 387 -5.85 -45.28 12.45
N LEU A 388 -5.63 -45.96 11.32
CA LEU A 388 -5.21 -45.38 10.04
C LEU A 388 -6.26 -44.42 9.53
N ALA A 389 -7.56 -44.77 9.57
CA ALA A 389 -8.63 -43.86 9.15
C ALA A 389 -8.65 -42.55 9.96
N ARG A 390 -8.38 -42.60 11.27
CA ARG A 390 -8.25 -41.38 12.12
C ARG A 390 -7.04 -40.54 11.75
N GLY A 391 -5.87 -41.17 11.56
CA GLY A 391 -4.67 -40.48 11.10
C GLY A 391 -4.85 -39.80 9.75
N ILE A 392 -5.45 -40.48 8.78
CA ILE A 392 -5.77 -39.93 7.46
C ILE A 392 -6.75 -38.76 7.59
N ALA A 393 -7.80 -38.89 8.39
CA ALA A 393 -8.76 -37.80 8.60
C ALA A 393 -8.08 -36.54 9.15
N VAL A 394 -7.12 -36.67 10.08
CA VAL A 394 -6.31 -35.57 10.59
C VAL A 394 -5.47 -34.95 9.47
N LEU A 395 -4.77 -35.73 8.65
CA LEU A 395 -3.97 -35.23 7.54
C LEU A 395 -4.81 -34.42 6.55
N VAL A 396 -5.99 -34.93 6.20
CA VAL A 396 -6.85 -34.34 5.17
C VAL A 396 -7.48 -33.02 5.64
N ILE A 397 -8.05 -32.99 6.85
CA ILE A 397 -8.75 -31.81 7.35
C ILE A 397 -7.79 -30.65 7.61
N SER A 398 -6.54 -30.96 7.90
CA SER A 398 -5.53 -29.98 8.33
C SER A 398 -4.84 -29.24 7.19
N CYS A 399 -5.37 -29.25 5.98
CA CYS A 399 -4.74 -28.50 4.88
C CYS A 399 -4.82 -26.97 5.11
N PRO A 400 -3.69 -26.26 5.13
CA PRO A 400 -3.68 -24.81 5.32
C PRO A 400 -3.93 -24.02 4.02
N CYS A 401 -4.78 -24.52 3.11
CA CYS A 401 -5.02 -23.95 1.78
C CYS A 401 -5.54 -22.52 1.87
N ALA A 402 -6.53 -22.28 2.73
CA ALA A 402 -7.15 -20.97 2.93
C ALA A 402 -6.18 -19.94 3.53
N LEU A 403 -5.24 -20.38 4.38
CA LEU A 403 -4.28 -19.53 5.05
C LEU A 403 -3.34 -18.81 4.05
N GLY A 404 -2.87 -19.53 3.03
CA GLY A 404 -2.00 -18.97 2.00
C GLY A 404 -2.67 -17.96 1.09
N LEU A 405 -4.02 -17.94 1.05
CA LEU A 405 -4.81 -17.02 0.23
C LEU A 405 -5.37 -15.83 1.02
N ALA A 406 -5.51 -15.97 2.32
CA ALA A 406 -6.21 -15.03 3.19
C ALA A 406 -5.69 -13.59 3.05
N THR A 407 -4.39 -13.40 2.99
CA THR A 407 -3.75 -12.09 2.88
C THR A 407 -3.60 -11.61 1.44
N PRO A 408 -3.00 -12.39 0.49
CA PRO A 408 -2.74 -11.89 -0.86
C PRO A 408 -4.02 -11.49 -1.62
N VAL A 409 -5.09 -12.26 -1.48
CA VAL A 409 -6.35 -11.98 -2.18
C VAL A 409 -6.99 -10.70 -1.66
N SER A 410 -7.00 -10.48 -0.33
CA SER A 410 -7.55 -9.26 0.27
C SER A 410 -6.75 -8.01 -0.13
N ILE A 411 -5.42 -8.09 -0.16
CA ILE A 411 -4.54 -7.01 -0.59
C ILE A 411 -4.80 -6.66 -2.05
N MET A 412 -4.88 -7.66 -2.92
CA MET A 412 -5.08 -7.44 -4.35
C MET A 412 -6.45 -6.83 -4.64
N VAL A 413 -7.51 -7.30 -3.97
CA VAL A 413 -8.84 -6.68 -4.09
C VAL A 413 -8.81 -5.26 -3.52
N GLY A 414 -8.18 -5.04 -2.37
CA GLY A 414 -8.02 -3.71 -1.76
C GLY A 414 -7.30 -2.73 -2.69
N ASN A 415 -6.16 -3.14 -3.27
CA ASN A 415 -5.43 -2.33 -4.26
C ASN A 415 -6.28 -2.05 -5.50
N GLY A 416 -7.04 -3.05 -5.99
CA GLY A 416 -7.94 -2.87 -7.13
C GLY A 416 -9.09 -1.91 -6.84
N VAL A 417 -9.61 -1.89 -5.62
CA VAL A 417 -10.60 -0.90 -5.16
C VAL A 417 -9.96 0.48 -5.06
N GLY A 418 -8.76 0.57 -4.48
CA GLY A 418 -8.00 1.82 -4.40
C GLY A 418 -7.75 2.42 -5.77
N ALA A 419 -7.20 1.66 -6.70
CA ALA A 419 -6.87 2.11 -8.04
C ALA A 419 -8.10 2.66 -8.80
N ARG A 420 -9.27 2.01 -8.66
CA ARG A 420 -10.53 2.50 -9.26
C ARG A 420 -11.04 3.81 -8.64
N ASN A 421 -10.59 4.15 -7.45
CA ASN A 421 -10.93 5.40 -6.76
C ASN A 421 -9.75 6.39 -6.76
N GLY A 422 -8.79 6.24 -7.67
CA GLY A 422 -7.63 7.14 -7.75
C GLY A 422 -6.65 7.04 -6.58
N ILE A 423 -6.70 5.98 -5.76
CA ILE A 423 -5.83 5.76 -4.61
C ILE A 423 -4.85 4.62 -4.95
N LEU A 424 -3.57 4.95 -5.13
CA LEU A 424 -2.54 4.02 -5.58
C LEU A 424 -1.56 3.71 -4.46
N PHE A 425 -1.57 2.48 -3.96
CA PHE A 425 -0.57 2.00 -3.01
C PHE A 425 0.60 1.36 -3.76
N LYS A 426 1.83 1.83 -3.55
CA LYS A 426 3.01 1.30 -4.23
C LYS A 426 3.40 -0.11 -3.80
N THR A 427 3.06 -0.48 -2.58
CA THR A 427 3.41 -1.78 -2.00
C THR A 427 2.28 -2.34 -1.14
N ALA A 428 2.28 -3.65 -0.91
CA ALA A 428 1.39 -4.28 0.06
C ALA A 428 1.66 -3.77 1.50
N VAL A 429 2.89 -3.33 1.79
CA VAL A 429 3.25 -2.70 3.06
C VAL A 429 2.54 -1.36 3.21
N SER A 430 2.54 -0.54 2.14
CA SER A 430 1.86 0.76 2.13
C SER A 430 0.36 0.61 2.42
N LEU A 431 -0.29 -0.39 1.80
CA LEU A 431 -1.71 -0.67 2.08
C LEU A 431 -1.93 -1.13 3.53
N GLU A 432 -1.01 -1.90 4.13
CA GLU A 432 -1.14 -2.36 5.52
C GLU A 432 -0.86 -1.22 6.53
N GLU A 433 0.21 -0.45 6.35
CA GLU A 433 0.68 0.52 7.34
C GLU A 433 -0.16 1.81 7.34
N THR A 434 -0.70 2.25 6.20
CA THR A 434 -1.55 3.45 6.10
C THR A 434 -2.75 3.39 7.07
N GLY A 435 -3.36 2.22 7.27
CA GLY A 435 -4.50 2.06 8.18
C GLY A 435 -4.15 2.14 9.66
N LYS A 436 -2.85 2.02 9.99
CA LYS A 436 -2.32 2.10 11.35
C LYS A 436 -1.94 3.53 11.77
N ALA A 437 -2.20 4.53 10.92
CA ALA A 437 -1.91 5.93 11.18
C ALA A 437 -2.52 6.41 12.52
N GLN A 438 -1.67 7.07 13.33
CA GLN A 438 -2.03 7.75 14.57
C GLN A 438 -1.97 9.26 14.40
N TYR A 439 -1.00 9.73 13.62
CA TYR A 439 -0.79 11.13 13.26
C TYR A 439 -0.87 11.26 11.74
N VAL A 440 -1.60 12.27 11.26
CA VAL A 440 -1.58 12.70 9.87
C VAL A 440 -1.05 14.12 9.85
N VAL A 441 0.12 14.30 9.28
CA VAL A 441 0.76 15.60 9.09
C VAL A 441 0.45 16.08 7.69
N LEU A 442 -0.21 17.23 7.61
CA LEU A 442 -0.62 17.84 6.35
C LEU A 442 0.29 19.04 6.05
N ASP A 443 0.90 19.08 4.87
CA ASP A 443 1.42 20.35 4.38
C ASP A 443 0.26 21.32 4.14
N LYS A 444 0.52 22.61 4.19
CA LYS A 444 -0.52 23.60 3.93
C LYS A 444 -0.82 23.73 2.45
N THR A 445 0.22 24.10 1.68
CA THR A 445 0.10 24.58 0.30
C THR A 445 -0.19 23.41 -0.65
N GLY A 446 -1.22 23.54 -1.51
CA GLY A 446 -1.60 22.47 -2.45
C GLY A 446 -2.27 21.26 -1.79
N THR A 447 -2.12 21.08 -0.47
CA THR A 447 -2.70 19.98 0.30
C THR A 447 -3.99 20.40 1.00
N ILE A 448 -3.93 21.31 1.98
CA ILE A 448 -5.10 21.89 2.65
C ILE A 448 -5.74 22.98 1.80
N THR A 449 -4.89 23.76 1.10
CA THR A 449 -5.25 24.87 0.23
C THR A 449 -5.17 24.49 -1.25
N GLU A 450 -5.72 25.30 -2.14
CA GLU A 450 -5.71 25.06 -3.59
C GLU A 450 -4.31 25.07 -4.22
N GLY A 451 -3.31 25.70 -3.55
CA GLY A 451 -1.98 25.91 -4.10
C GLY A 451 -1.95 27.00 -5.19
N ASN A 452 -3.01 27.79 -5.29
CA ASN A 452 -3.17 28.84 -6.26
C ASN A 452 -3.49 30.19 -5.54
N PRO A 453 -2.47 30.84 -4.97
CA PRO A 453 -2.65 32.08 -4.25
C PRO A 453 -3.22 33.18 -5.14
N LYS A 454 -4.11 34.00 -4.56
CA LYS A 454 -4.76 35.13 -5.27
C LYS A 454 -4.65 36.38 -4.44
N VAL A 455 -4.47 37.54 -5.12
CA VAL A 455 -4.53 38.85 -4.47
C VAL A 455 -5.94 39.08 -3.93
N LYS A 456 -6.06 39.39 -2.64
CA LYS A 456 -7.33 39.64 -1.95
C LYS A 456 -7.53 41.08 -1.54
N ASP A 457 -6.50 41.72 -1.00
CA ASP A 457 -6.57 43.11 -0.56
C ASP A 457 -5.32 43.88 -0.97
N ILE A 458 -5.50 45.18 -1.18
CA ILE A 458 -4.45 46.13 -1.45
C ILE A 458 -4.56 47.28 -0.45
N VAL A 459 -3.48 47.57 0.25
CA VAL A 459 -3.43 48.64 1.25
C VAL A 459 -2.32 49.59 0.83
N VAL A 460 -2.72 50.77 0.39
CA VAL A 460 -1.81 51.81 -0.09
C VAL A 460 -1.32 52.65 1.08
N ALA A 461 -0.04 53.00 1.09
CA ALA A 461 0.56 53.90 2.09
C ALA A 461 0.38 55.36 1.68
N ASP A 462 0.52 56.26 2.67
CA ASP A 462 0.35 57.68 2.44
C ASP A 462 1.32 58.22 1.39
N GLY A 463 0.77 58.95 0.41
CA GLY A 463 1.52 59.58 -0.68
C GLY A 463 1.74 58.73 -1.93
N PHE A 464 1.11 57.52 -1.97
CA PHE A 464 1.05 56.66 -3.15
C PHE A 464 -0.41 56.43 -3.55
N ASP A 465 -0.60 55.91 -4.75
CA ASP A 465 -1.89 55.41 -5.24
C ASP A 465 -1.82 53.91 -5.59
N GLU A 466 -2.96 53.28 -5.78
CA GLU A 466 -3.07 51.86 -6.08
C GLU A 466 -2.34 51.50 -7.38
N GLU A 467 -2.46 52.33 -8.40
CA GLU A 467 -1.85 52.11 -9.72
C GLU A 467 -0.32 52.06 -9.62
N ARG A 468 0.27 52.99 -8.84
CA ARG A 468 1.71 53.03 -8.59
C ARG A 468 2.19 51.82 -7.81
N LEU A 469 1.46 51.42 -6.74
CA LEU A 469 1.79 50.25 -5.96
C LEU A 469 1.76 48.99 -6.83
N ILE A 470 0.70 48.78 -7.63
CA ILE A 470 0.56 47.64 -8.54
C ILE A 470 1.71 47.62 -9.57
N LYS A 471 2.13 48.79 -10.09
CA LYS A 471 3.25 48.86 -11.02
C LYS A 471 4.57 48.50 -10.38
N ILE A 472 4.84 48.97 -9.15
CA ILE A 472 6.03 48.60 -8.38
C ILE A 472 6.09 47.11 -8.16
N ALA A 473 4.98 46.52 -7.64
CA ALA A 473 4.87 45.13 -7.35
C ALA A 473 5.04 44.25 -8.60
N GLY A 474 4.32 44.57 -9.67
CA GLY A 474 4.42 43.83 -10.94
C GLY A 474 5.82 43.91 -11.57
N SER A 475 6.51 45.07 -11.45
CA SER A 475 7.88 45.22 -11.98
C SER A 475 8.89 44.33 -11.24
N LEU A 476 8.75 44.15 -9.91
CA LEU A 476 9.62 43.30 -9.11
C LEU A 476 9.27 41.82 -9.29
N GLU A 477 7.99 41.46 -9.18
CA GLU A 477 7.55 40.10 -9.15
C GLU A 477 7.60 39.40 -10.52
N LYS A 478 7.64 40.16 -11.63
CA LYS A 478 7.79 39.62 -12.99
C LYS A 478 9.02 38.71 -13.16
N TYR A 479 10.07 38.93 -12.36
CA TYR A 479 11.31 38.16 -12.41
C TYR A 479 11.43 37.07 -11.35
N SER A 480 10.38 36.85 -10.56
CA SER A 480 10.35 35.87 -9.50
C SER A 480 9.52 34.64 -9.90
N GLU A 481 10.04 33.44 -9.65
CA GLU A 481 9.33 32.18 -9.87
C GLU A 481 8.48 31.74 -8.66
N HIS A 482 8.39 32.58 -7.62
CA HIS A 482 7.66 32.28 -6.42
C HIS A 482 6.13 32.24 -6.69
N PRO A 483 5.35 31.30 -6.10
CA PRO A 483 3.88 31.24 -6.31
C PRO A 483 3.16 32.54 -5.97
N LEU A 484 3.61 33.28 -4.94
CA LEU A 484 3.06 34.58 -4.59
C LEU A 484 3.32 35.63 -5.67
N ALA A 485 4.47 35.55 -6.34
CA ALA A 485 4.80 36.43 -7.46
C ALA A 485 3.85 36.24 -8.64
N LYS A 486 3.51 34.96 -8.93
CA LYS A 486 2.52 34.67 -9.98
C LYS A 486 1.16 35.26 -9.64
N ALA A 487 0.70 35.18 -8.38
CA ALA A 487 -0.55 35.81 -7.96
C ALA A 487 -0.56 37.34 -8.18
N VAL A 488 0.55 38.01 -7.91
CA VAL A 488 0.69 39.46 -8.11
C VAL A 488 0.73 39.78 -9.59
N THR A 489 1.51 39.09 -10.40
CA THR A 489 1.62 39.30 -11.84
C THR A 489 0.31 39.01 -12.57
N ASP A 490 -0.39 37.95 -12.24
CA ASP A 490 -1.72 37.64 -12.81
C ASP A 490 -2.74 38.76 -12.48
N TYR A 491 -2.70 39.29 -11.25
CA TYR A 491 -3.56 40.38 -10.84
C TYR A 491 -3.23 41.67 -11.63
N VAL A 492 -1.95 41.98 -11.77
CA VAL A 492 -1.47 43.17 -12.52
C VAL A 492 -1.90 43.08 -13.99
N GLN A 493 -1.73 41.93 -14.61
CA GLN A 493 -2.17 41.66 -15.97
C GLN A 493 -3.69 41.78 -16.14
N GLY A 494 -4.48 41.24 -15.19
CA GLY A 494 -5.94 41.35 -15.17
C GLY A 494 -6.45 42.79 -15.02
N LYS A 495 -5.63 43.71 -14.42
CA LYS A 495 -5.92 45.16 -14.35
C LYS A 495 -5.51 45.92 -15.60
N GLY A 496 -4.87 45.26 -16.56
CA GLY A 496 -4.45 45.89 -17.81
C GLY A 496 -3.25 46.86 -17.66
N VAL A 497 -2.45 46.73 -16.60
CA VAL A 497 -1.27 47.57 -16.38
C VAL A 497 -0.13 47.09 -17.28
N ASP A 498 0.35 47.96 -18.16
CA ASP A 498 1.43 47.64 -19.09
C ASP A 498 2.79 47.62 -18.36
N LEU A 499 3.41 46.47 -18.28
CA LEU A 499 4.75 46.25 -17.72
C LEU A 499 5.83 46.13 -18.80
N SER A 500 5.51 46.32 -20.07
CA SER A 500 6.46 46.18 -21.20
C SER A 500 7.58 47.23 -21.18
N SER A 501 7.30 48.42 -20.62
CA SER A 501 8.24 49.54 -20.48
C SER A 501 9.08 49.50 -19.18
N SER A 502 8.93 48.47 -18.36
CA SER A 502 9.51 48.38 -17.02
C SER A 502 10.69 47.39 -16.98
N GLU A 503 11.81 47.74 -17.66
CA GLU A 503 13.05 46.96 -17.50
C GLU A 503 13.69 47.27 -16.16
N LEU A 504 13.82 46.23 -15.35
CA LEU A 504 14.46 46.28 -14.04
C LEU A 504 15.95 45.97 -14.18
N THR A 505 16.79 46.82 -13.61
CA THR A 505 18.26 46.63 -13.55
C THR A 505 18.67 46.26 -12.13
N GLY A 506 19.75 45.48 -11.99
CA GLY A 506 20.25 45.09 -10.66
C GLY A 506 19.29 44.27 -9.83
N PHE A 507 18.43 43.45 -10.46
CA PHE A 507 17.51 42.53 -9.76
C PHE A 507 18.27 41.52 -8.90
N ALA A 508 17.86 41.38 -7.66
CA ALA A 508 18.38 40.39 -6.74
C ALA A 508 17.27 39.86 -5.86
N ALA A 509 17.14 38.51 -5.82
CA ALA A 509 16.29 37.81 -4.87
C ALA A 509 17.10 37.51 -3.61
N VAL A 510 16.56 37.87 -2.45
CA VAL A 510 17.10 37.52 -1.12
C VAL A 510 16.27 36.38 -0.55
N ALA A 511 16.82 35.16 -0.62
CA ALA A 511 16.12 33.95 -0.28
C ALA A 511 15.39 34.06 1.07
N GLY A 512 14.09 33.76 1.08
CA GLY A 512 13.24 33.77 2.28
C GLY A 512 12.85 35.15 2.81
N ASN A 513 13.29 36.26 2.16
CA ASN A 513 13.05 37.61 2.64
C ASN A 513 12.34 38.51 1.62
N GLY A 514 12.85 38.63 0.38
CA GLY A 514 12.25 39.51 -0.59
C GLY A 514 13.09 39.73 -1.84
N LEU A 515 12.69 40.73 -2.63
CA LEU A 515 13.23 41.10 -3.92
C LEU A 515 13.70 42.56 -3.89
N LYS A 516 14.71 42.89 -4.65
CA LYS A 516 15.14 44.26 -4.87
C LYS A 516 15.60 44.47 -6.32
N GLY A 517 15.51 45.71 -6.77
CA GLY A 517 15.95 46.11 -8.12
C GLY A 517 15.82 47.60 -8.34
N LYS A 518 16.23 48.07 -9.50
CA LYS A 518 16.14 49.51 -9.90
C LYS A 518 15.33 49.63 -11.18
N LEU A 519 14.35 50.52 -11.15
CA LEU A 519 13.56 50.92 -12.32
C LEU A 519 14.08 52.29 -12.78
N GLY A 520 15.05 52.30 -13.72
CA GLY A 520 15.83 53.49 -14.01
C GLY A 520 16.67 53.93 -12.81
N GLU A 521 16.44 55.13 -12.27
CA GLU A 521 17.11 55.62 -11.05
C GLU A 521 16.35 55.32 -9.76
N ILE A 522 15.16 54.70 -9.84
CA ILE A 522 14.26 54.42 -8.73
C ILE A 522 14.63 53.11 -8.09
N GLU A 523 14.98 53.11 -6.82
CA GLU A 523 15.22 51.86 -6.05
C GLU A 523 13.89 51.24 -5.57
N LEU A 524 13.69 49.98 -5.89
CA LEU A 524 12.50 49.22 -5.51
C LEU A 524 12.91 48.04 -4.61
N ALA A 525 12.12 47.79 -3.56
CA ALA A 525 12.21 46.57 -2.81
C ALA A 525 10.80 46.02 -2.48
N GLY A 526 10.66 44.68 -2.45
CA GLY A 526 9.43 44.01 -2.12
C GLY A 526 9.72 42.77 -1.29
N GLY A 527 8.88 42.44 -0.30
CA GLY A 527 9.09 41.25 0.51
C GLY A 527 8.32 41.24 1.83
N ASN A 528 8.81 40.41 2.79
CA ASN A 528 8.24 40.36 4.12
C ASN A 528 8.54 41.66 4.94
N ARG A 529 7.84 41.80 6.08
CA ARG A 529 7.97 42.94 6.97
C ARG A 529 9.41 43.20 7.40
N ASP A 530 10.10 42.17 7.90
CA ASP A 530 11.48 42.29 8.40
C ASP A 530 12.49 42.73 7.34
N PHE A 531 12.21 42.39 6.08
CA PHE A 531 13.03 42.78 4.96
C PHE A 531 12.81 44.27 4.63
N ILE A 532 11.54 44.72 4.58
CA ILE A 532 11.21 46.08 4.17
C ILE A 532 11.53 47.11 5.28
N GLU A 533 11.47 46.75 6.56
CA GLU A 533 11.91 47.61 7.68
C GLU A 533 13.37 48.03 7.57
N LYS A 534 14.20 47.29 6.80
CA LYS A 534 15.60 47.69 6.49
C LYS A 534 15.70 48.79 5.45
N TYR A 535 14.64 49.04 4.72
CA TYR A 535 14.60 50.02 3.61
C TYR A 535 13.62 51.16 3.84
N ALA A 536 12.56 50.97 4.59
CA ALA A 536 11.52 51.96 4.82
C ALA A 536 10.93 51.83 6.23
N ASP A 537 10.61 52.96 6.86
CA ASP A 537 9.90 52.99 8.15
C ASP A 537 8.43 52.63 7.95
N ILE A 538 7.92 51.72 8.79
CA ILE A 538 6.52 51.29 8.80
C ILE A 538 5.84 51.92 10.03
N ASN A 539 4.83 52.77 9.80
CA ASN A 539 4.05 53.40 10.85
C ASN A 539 3.26 52.30 11.64
N GLU A 540 3.17 52.43 12.98
CA GLU A 540 2.45 51.50 13.87
C GLU A 540 0.97 51.29 13.47
N ASP A 541 0.27 52.35 13.08
CA ASP A 541 -1.12 52.25 12.65
C ASP A 541 -1.29 51.42 11.37
N PHE A 542 -0.34 51.60 10.43
CA PHE A 542 -0.29 50.80 9.20
C PHE A 542 0.05 49.33 9.52
N ALA A 543 1.04 49.09 10.38
CA ALA A 543 1.42 47.76 10.82
C ALA A 543 0.24 47.00 11.47
N ASN A 544 -0.48 47.66 12.40
CA ASN A 544 -1.64 47.08 13.06
C ASN A 544 -2.77 46.68 12.09
N ARG A 545 -2.97 47.49 11.04
CA ARG A 545 -3.92 47.21 9.96
C ARG A 545 -3.52 45.99 9.15
N ILE A 546 -2.24 45.82 8.87
CA ILE A 546 -1.73 44.65 8.13
C ILE A 546 -1.73 43.40 9.01
N ASP A 547 -1.42 43.50 10.31
CA ASP A 547 -1.51 42.40 11.25
C ASP A 547 -2.94 41.84 11.34
N GLN A 548 -3.96 42.67 11.13
CA GLN A 548 -5.34 42.22 11.04
C GLN A 548 -5.59 41.36 9.79
N LEU A 549 -5.02 41.72 8.63
CA LEU A 549 -5.07 40.90 7.40
C LEU A 549 -4.37 39.55 7.61
N SER A 550 -3.26 39.54 8.33
CA SER A 550 -2.55 38.30 8.67
C SER A 550 -3.40 37.40 9.60
N LYS A 551 -4.15 37.98 10.55
CA LYS A 551 -5.12 37.24 11.36
C LYS A 551 -6.31 36.67 10.58
N GLU A 552 -6.57 37.21 9.37
CA GLU A 552 -7.55 36.67 8.42
C GLU A 552 -6.98 35.57 7.51
N GLY A 553 -5.71 35.19 7.70
CA GLY A 553 -5.05 34.14 6.92
C GLY A 553 -4.44 34.62 5.61
N LYS A 554 -4.18 35.93 5.46
CA LYS A 554 -3.61 36.53 4.27
C LYS A 554 -2.12 36.81 4.48
N THR A 555 -1.29 36.51 3.49
CA THR A 555 0.15 36.80 3.49
C THR A 555 0.37 38.23 2.94
N ALA A 556 0.97 39.05 3.74
CA ALA A 556 1.26 40.46 3.39
C ALA A 556 2.62 40.59 2.68
N LEU A 557 2.61 41.10 1.46
CA LEU A 557 3.79 41.46 0.70
C LEU A 557 3.93 42.98 0.73
N TYR A 558 4.98 43.46 1.37
CA TYR A 558 5.29 44.90 1.48
C TYR A 558 6.13 45.36 0.30
N PHE A 559 5.87 46.55 -0.20
CA PHE A 559 6.61 47.17 -1.32
C PHE A 559 7.04 48.60 -0.95
N CYS A 560 8.26 48.94 -1.32
CA CYS A 560 8.79 50.27 -1.11
C CYS A 560 9.49 50.85 -2.36
N GLU A 561 9.50 52.15 -2.45
CA GLU A 561 10.11 52.94 -3.49
C GLU A 561 11.02 54.02 -2.88
N ASN A 562 12.32 54.05 -3.26
CA ASN A 562 13.30 55.05 -2.77
C ASN A 562 13.29 55.24 -1.24
N GLY A 563 13.21 54.14 -0.48
CA GLY A 563 13.21 54.19 0.97
C GLY A 563 11.86 54.59 1.61
N ARG A 564 10.78 54.68 0.86
CA ARG A 564 9.43 55.00 1.36
C ARG A 564 8.52 53.82 1.11
N LEU A 565 7.72 53.45 2.10
CA LEU A 565 6.70 52.42 1.97
C LEU A 565 5.66 52.88 0.93
N ALA A 566 5.44 52.07 -0.10
CA ALA A 566 4.41 52.29 -1.11
C ALA A 566 3.08 51.64 -0.72
N GLY A 567 3.15 50.50 -0.06
CA GLY A 567 1.95 49.77 0.42
C GLY A 567 2.18 48.30 0.56
N VAL A 568 1.08 47.59 0.72
CA VAL A 568 1.03 46.12 0.93
C VAL A 568 0.01 45.52 -0.03
N ILE A 569 0.40 44.40 -0.62
CA ILE A 569 -0.52 43.51 -1.35
C ILE A 569 -0.70 42.26 -0.53
N ALA A 570 -1.94 41.99 -0.10
CA ALA A 570 -2.28 40.80 0.67
C ALA A 570 -2.75 39.67 -0.25
N VAL A 571 -2.07 38.54 -0.17
CA VAL A 571 -2.31 37.36 -0.99
C VAL A 571 -2.81 36.24 -0.10
N ALA A 572 -3.83 35.51 -0.52
CA ALA A 572 -4.32 34.34 0.19
C ALA A 572 -4.44 33.15 -0.76
N ASP A 573 -4.08 31.99 -0.25
CA ASP A 573 -4.31 30.70 -0.89
C ASP A 573 -5.57 30.08 -0.27
N PRO A 574 -6.68 29.98 -1.02
CA PRO A 574 -7.96 29.55 -0.46
C PRO A 574 -7.89 28.08 -0.01
N ILE A 575 -8.58 27.77 1.10
CA ILE A 575 -8.74 26.41 1.57
C ILE A 575 -9.65 25.67 0.59
N LYS A 576 -9.30 24.42 0.25
CA LYS A 576 -10.16 23.55 -0.57
C LYS A 576 -11.49 23.32 0.15
N GLU A 577 -12.57 23.28 -0.59
CA GLU A 577 -13.94 23.21 -0.05
C GLU A 577 -14.14 21.98 0.85
N GLU A 578 -13.54 20.85 0.49
CA GLU A 578 -13.67 19.58 1.21
C GLU A 578 -12.69 19.41 2.38
N SER A 579 -11.68 20.29 2.53
CA SER A 579 -10.60 20.11 3.53
C SER A 579 -11.13 20.02 4.95
N ALA A 580 -12.05 20.90 5.35
CA ALA A 580 -12.64 20.89 6.69
C ALA A 580 -13.40 19.58 6.97
N GLN A 581 -14.11 19.04 5.99
CA GLN A 581 -14.83 17.77 6.12
C GLN A 581 -13.86 16.60 6.23
N ALA A 582 -12.80 16.55 5.40
CA ALA A 582 -11.79 15.52 5.44
C ALA A 582 -11.05 15.47 6.79
N ILE A 583 -10.71 16.63 7.34
CA ILE A 583 -10.07 16.75 8.65
C ILE A 583 -11.00 16.23 9.76
N LYS A 584 -12.28 16.57 9.71
CA LYS A 584 -13.28 16.03 10.63
C LYS A 584 -13.43 14.52 10.55
N GLU A 585 -13.35 13.94 9.35
CA GLU A 585 -13.36 12.48 9.15
C GLU A 585 -12.14 11.81 9.78
N LEU A 586 -10.95 12.39 9.63
CA LEU A 586 -9.74 11.90 10.26
C LEU A 586 -9.85 11.93 11.81
N ASP A 587 -10.35 13.03 12.39
CA ASP A 587 -10.60 13.13 13.85
C ASP A 587 -11.64 12.09 14.32
N ASN A 588 -12.69 11.83 13.53
CA ASN A 588 -13.68 10.79 13.81
C ASN A 588 -13.07 9.37 13.78
N MET A 589 -12.04 9.15 12.97
CA MET A 589 -11.28 7.89 12.96
C MET A 589 -10.31 7.76 14.13
N GLY A 590 -10.17 8.79 14.99
CA GLY A 590 -9.25 8.83 16.13
C GLY A 590 -7.81 9.14 15.72
N ILE A 591 -7.62 9.84 14.60
CA ILE A 591 -6.31 10.25 14.09
C ILE A 591 -6.09 11.70 14.47
N GLU A 592 -4.90 12.00 14.95
CA GLU A 592 -4.50 13.36 15.29
C GLU A 592 -3.94 14.07 14.06
N VAL A 593 -4.57 15.18 13.67
CA VAL A 593 -4.17 15.96 12.50
C VAL A 593 -3.28 17.11 12.93
N VAL A 594 -2.12 17.24 12.26
CA VAL A 594 -1.12 18.30 12.48
C VAL A 594 -0.91 19.04 11.17
N MET A 595 -1.05 20.35 11.16
CA MET A 595 -0.66 21.18 10.02
C MET A 595 0.80 21.59 10.15
N LEU A 596 1.56 21.41 9.09
CA LEU A 596 2.98 21.76 8.99
C LEU A 596 3.16 22.79 7.87
N THR A 597 3.74 23.97 8.18
CA THR A 597 3.89 25.04 7.19
C THR A 597 5.11 25.93 7.45
N GLY A 598 5.62 26.51 6.37
CA GLY A 598 6.66 27.57 6.43
C GLY A 598 6.11 28.97 6.73
N ASP A 599 4.79 29.15 6.73
CA ASP A 599 4.16 30.45 7.03
C ASP A 599 4.39 30.90 8.45
N ASN A 600 4.14 32.19 8.69
CA ASN A 600 4.14 32.74 10.05
C ASN A 600 3.00 32.17 10.88
N GLN A 601 3.15 32.22 12.22
CA GLN A 601 2.22 31.64 13.19
C GLN A 601 0.79 32.16 13.03
N LEU A 602 0.59 33.46 12.79
CA LEU A 602 -0.74 34.08 12.69
C LEU A 602 -1.54 33.58 11.48
N VAL A 603 -0.90 33.49 10.33
CA VAL A 603 -1.52 32.96 9.11
C VAL A 603 -1.83 31.48 9.27
N ALA A 604 -0.89 30.72 9.83
CA ALA A 604 -1.05 29.28 10.05
C ALA A 604 -2.22 28.99 10.99
N GLU A 605 -2.33 29.66 12.13
CA GLU A 605 -3.44 29.52 13.08
C GLU A 605 -4.79 29.89 12.47
N SER A 606 -4.84 30.95 11.65
CA SER A 606 -6.06 31.34 10.95
C SER A 606 -6.56 30.26 10.02
N ILE A 607 -5.66 29.69 9.19
CA ILE A 607 -6.00 28.59 8.26
C ILE A 607 -6.40 27.33 9.02
N ALA A 608 -5.65 26.97 10.05
CA ALA A 608 -5.96 25.81 10.88
C ALA A 608 -7.35 25.92 11.55
N LYS A 609 -7.67 27.11 12.05
CA LYS A 609 -9.00 27.38 12.63
C LYS A 609 -10.12 27.23 11.60
N GLN A 610 -9.93 27.70 10.37
CA GLN A 610 -10.90 27.56 9.29
C GLN A 610 -11.05 26.10 8.87
N ALA A 611 -9.94 25.36 8.81
CA ALA A 611 -9.91 23.93 8.45
C ALA A 611 -10.34 23.00 9.60
N GLY A 612 -10.41 23.50 10.85
CA GLY A 612 -10.75 22.70 12.03
C GLY A 612 -9.58 21.91 12.63
N ILE A 613 -8.33 22.27 12.30
CA ILE A 613 -7.10 21.65 12.82
C ILE A 613 -6.72 22.27 14.16
N LYS A 614 -6.35 21.42 15.15
CA LYS A 614 -5.98 21.86 16.50
C LYS A 614 -4.49 22.05 16.67
N ASN A 615 -3.67 21.27 15.96
CA ASN A 615 -2.22 21.24 16.12
C ASN A 615 -1.55 21.87 14.91
N VAL A 616 -0.76 22.90 15.15
CA VAL A 616 -0.09 23.68 14.10
C VAL A 616 1.39 23.79 14.42
N ILE A 617 2.23 23.54 13.43
CA ILE A 617 3.67 23.77 13.49
C ILE A 617 4.02 24.71 12.34
N ALA A 618 4.23 25.98 12.68
CA ALA A 618 4.47 27.08 11.74
C ALA A 618 5.94 27.48 11.68
N GLY A 619 6.33 28.24 10.65
CA GLY A 619 7.67 28.78 10.48
C GLY A 619 8.76 27.73 10.18
N VAL A 620 8.39 26.57 9.72
CA VAL A 620 9.32 25.47 9.47
C VAL A 620 9.91 25.59 8.07
N LYS A 621 11.22 25.71 7.99
CA LYS A 621 11.94 25.69 6.71
C LYS A 621 11.84 24.30 6.07
N PRO A 622 12.01 24.19 4.73
CA PRO A 622 11.92 22.89 4.05
C PRO A 622 12.78 21.80 4.69
N ASP A 623 14.03 22.10 5.04
CA ASP A 623 14.97 21.18 5.69
C ASP A 623 14.54 20.77 7.11
N GLY A 624 13.73 21.57 7.79
CA GLY A 624 13.22 21.30 9.14
C GLY A 624 11.99 20.38 9.17
N LYS A 625 11.29 20.21 8.05
CA LYS A 625 10.09 19.35 7.99
C LYS A 625 10.41 17.89 8.33
N GLU A 626 11.55 17.37 7.89
CA GLU A 626 12.01 16.01 8.18
C GLU A 626 12.23 15.80 9.69
N GLU A 627 12.81 16.80 10.39
CA GLU A 627 13.05 16.71 11.83
C GLU A 627 11.74 16.64 12.63
N VAL A 628 10.74 17.44 12.24
CA VAL A 628 9.39 17.40 12.84
C VAL A 628 8.79 16.00 12.71
N ILE A 629 8.82 15.42 11.49
CA ILE A 629 8.32 14.05 11.25
C ILE A 629 9.07 13.04 12.11
N SER A 630 10.41 13.13 12.17
CA SER A 630 11.25 12.24 12.98
C SER A 630 10.90 12.28 14.48
N ASN A 631 10.54 13.45 15.01
CA ASN A 631 10.13 13.60 16.39
C ASN A 631 8.72 13.06 16.65
N LEU A 632 7.77 13.26 15.74
CA LEU A 632 6.43 12.70 15.83
C LEU A 632 6.44 11.17 15.77
N LYS A 633 7.30 10.55 14.96
CA LYS A 633 7.47 9.08 14.89
C LYS A 633 7.87 8.43 16.22
N LYS A 634 8.49 9.16 17.13
CA LYS A 634 8.79 8.64 18.47
C LYS A 634 7.54 8.47 19.33
N ARG A 635 6.44 9.15 18.97
CA ARG A 635 5.16 9.15 19.70
C ARG A 635 4.16 8.17 19.10
N GLY A 636 4.25 7.89 17.78
CA GLY A 636 3.34 6.97 17.08
C GLY A 636 3.56 6.90 15.60
N LYS A 637 2.68 6.20 14.91
CA LYS A 637 2.72 6.03 13.45
C LYS A 637 2.30 7.30 12.72
N VAL A 638 3.19 7.84 11.92
CA VAL A 638 3.03 9.12 11.21
C VAL A 638 2.82 8.90 9.72
N VAL A 639 1.76 9.49 9.22
CA VAL A 639 1.51 9.67 7.78
C VAL A 639 1.79 11.13 7.44
N MET A 640 2.69 11.39 6.48
CA MET A 640 2.91 12.73 5.91
C MET A 640 2.17 12.85 4.59
N VAL A 641 1.46 13.96 4.39
CA VAL A 641 0.75 14.29 3.15
C VAL A 641 1.29 15.59 2.59
N GLY A 642 1.69 15.57 1.34
CA GLY A 642 2.23 16.74 0.63
C GLY A 642 2.04 16.62 -0.88
N ASP A 643 2.23 17.73 -1.61
CA ASP A 643 2.02 17.81 -3.06
C ASP A 643 3.31 18.03 -3.85
N GLY A 644 4.39 18.43 -3.22
CA GLY A 644 5.53 19.03 -3.87
C GLY A 644 6.90 18.42 -3.63
N ILE A 645 7.84 18.95 -4.41
CA ILE A 645 9.27 18.64 -4.34
C ILE A 645 9.84 18.96 -2.93
N ASN A 646 9.31 20.01 -2.30
CA ASN A 646 9.76 20.48 -0.99
C ASN A 646 9.42 19.51 0.14
N ASP A 647 8.44 18.63 -0.06
CA ASP A 647 7.97 17.66 0.93
C ASP A 647 8.60 16.27 0.78
N ALA A 648 9.32 16.01 -0.31
CA ALA A 648 9.91 14.70 -0.60
C ALA A 648 10.76 14.14 0.56
N PRO A 649 11.62 14.90 1.25
CA PRO A 649 12.34 14.42 2.41
C PRO A 649 11.43 14.03 3.57
N ALA A 650 10.37 14.82 3.83
CA ALA A 650 9.41 14.57 4.90
C ALA A 650 8.51 13.35 4.57
N LEU A 651 8.08 13.22 3.31
CA LEU A 651 7.33 12.06 2.81
C LEU A 651 8.11 10.75 3.00
N THR A 652 9.38 10.75 2.59
CA THR A 652 10.28 9.57 2.75
C THR A 652 10.58 9.28 4.21
N ARG A 653 10.65 10.30 5.08
CA ARG A 653 10.95 10.12 6.51
C ARG A 653 9.79 9.58 7.30
N ALA A 654 8.56 9.84 6.93
CA ALA A 654 7.35 9.36 7.61
C ALA A 654 7.30 7.82 7.69
N ASP A 655 6.35 7.27 8.43
CA ASP A 655 6.07 5.82 8.33
C ASP A 655 5.38 5.51 7.01
N MET A 656 4.56 6.45 6.52
CA MET A 656 3.94 6.43 5.20
C MET A 656 3.89 7.86 4.63
N GLY A 657 4.38 8.03 3.42
CA GLY A 657 4.24 9.25 2.63
C GLY A 657 3.05 9.14 1.69
N ILE A 658 2.20 10.15 1.64
CA ILE A 658 1.08 10.27 0.69
C ILE A 658 1.29 11.49 -0.18
N ALA A 659 1.46 11.31 -1.48
CA ALA A 659 1.45 12.39 -2.45
C ALA A 659 0.01 12.68 -2.89
N ILE A 660 -0.40 13.97 -2.85
CA ILE A 660 -1.74 14.41 -3.24
C ILE A 660 -1.70 15.12 -4.58
N GLY A 661 -2.62 14.73 -5.48
CA GLY A 661 -2.64 15.17 -6.87
C GLY A 661 -1.60 14.43 -7.71
N ALA A 662 -1.79 14.42 -9.02
CA ALA A 662 -0.81 13.90 -9.99
C ALA A 662 0.43 14.84 -10.10
N GLY A 663 0.98 15.24 -8.94
CA GLY A 663 2.03 16.21 -8.74
C GLY A 663 3.31 15.92 -9.52
N THR A 664 4.41 16.47 -9.06
CA THR A 664 5.72 16.25 -9.68
C THR A 664 6.16 14.78 -9.56
N ASP A 665 6.85 14.28 -10.58
CA ASP A 665 7.41 12.92 -10.56
C ASP A 665 8.22 12.64 -9.28
N ILE A 666 8.89 13.66 -8.73
CA ILE A 666 9.68 13.56 -7.49
C ILE A 666 8.79 13.26 -6.27
N ALA A 667 7.63 13.91 -6.14
CA ALA A 667 6.70 13.63 -5.05
C ALA A 667 6.09 12.23 -5.18
N ILE A 668 5.74 11.85 -6.43
CA ILE A 668 5.29 10.49 -6.74
C ILE A 668 6.35 9.48 -6.33
N ASP A 669 7.62 9.69 -6.66
CA ASP A 669 8.70 8.74 -6.34
C ASP A 669 8.96 8.63 -4.84
N ALA A 670 8.87 9.72 -4.09
CA ALA A 670 9.11 9.78 -2.65
C ALA A 670 7.97 9.20 -1.79
N ALA A 671 6.74 9.19 -2.30
CA ALA A 671 5.56 8.75 -1.55
C ALA A 671 5.36 7.22 -1.62
N ASP A 672 4.69 6.67 -0.61
CA ASP A 672 4.24 5.27 -0.54
C ASP A 672 2.83 5.07 -1.11
N VAL A 673 2.04 6.13 -1.07
CA VAL A 673 0.67 6.19 -1.60
C VAL A 673 0.55 7.42 -2.49
N VAL A 674 -0.05 7.28 -3.65
CA VAL A 674 -0.31 8.37 -4.58
C VAL A 674 -1.81 8.54 -4.75
N LEU A 675 -2.30 9.75 -4.51
CA LEU A 675 -3.69 10.14 -4.75
C LEU A 675 -3.75 10.88 -6.07
N MET A 676 -4.49 10.34 -7.03
CA MET A 676 -4.59 10.92 -8.38
C MET A 676 -5.34 12.25 -8.38
N ASN A 677 -6.31 12.38 -7.49
CA ASN A 677 -7.07 13.60 -7.30
C ASN A 677 -6.36 14.52 -6.29
N SER A 678 -6.51 15.81 -6.47
CA SER A 678 -6.01 16.82 -5.54
C SER A 678 -6.96 17.03 -4.34
N LYS A 679 -7.68 15.98 -3.89
CA LYS A 679 -8.68 16.07 -2.82
C LYS A 679 -8.14 15.53 -1.49
N LEU A 680 -8.26 16.31 -0.43
CA LEU A 680 -7.86 15.89 0.91
C LEU A 680 -8.76 14.75 1.44
N SER A 681 -10.01 14.65 0.97
CA SER A 681 -10.94 13.55 1.28
C SER A 681 -10.39 12.17 0.87
N ASP A 682 -9.51 12.10 -0.13
CA ASP A 682 -8.92 10.84 -0.57
C ASP A 682 -7.88 10.31 0.43
N VAL A 683 -7.32 11.18 1.29
CA VAL A 683 -6.48 10.74 2.41
C VAL A 683 -7.30 9.94 3.42
N SER A 684 -8.48 10.47 3.80
CA SER A 684 -9.40 9.74 4.71
C SER A 684 -9.89 8.44 4.06
N ALA A 685 -10.17 8.45 2.76
CA ALA A 685 -10.57 7.29 1.97
C ALA A 685 -9.46 6.22 1.90
N ALA A 686 -8.20 6.60 1.70
CA ALA A 686 -7.04 5.71 1.70
C ALA A 686 -6.88 4.98 3.04
N ILE A 687 -6.95 5.72 4.14
CA ILE A 687 -6.87 5.15 5.50
C ILE A 687 -8.06 4.21 5.77
N ARG A 688 -9.27 4.60 5.35
CA ARG A 688 -10.49 3.80 5.49
C ARG A 688 -10.39 2.49 4.71
N LEU A 689 -9.94 2.54 3.47
CA LEU A 689 -9.72 1.37 2.62
C LEU A 689 -8.68 0.43 3.23
N SER A 690 -7.55 0.97 3.69
CA SER A 690 -6.51 0.20 4.38
C SER A 690 -7.08 -0.52 5.60
N ARG A 691 -7.81 0.18 6.49
CA ARG A 691 -8.47 -0.41 7.67
C ARG A 691 -9.49 -1.49 7.31
N ALA A 692 -10.26 -1.29 6.25
CA ALA A 692 -11.22 -2.28 5.77
C ALA A 692 -10.52 -3.53 5.24
N THR A 693 -9.42 -3.37 4.50
CA THR A 693 -8.60 -4.46 4.00
C THR A 693 -7.93 -5.24 5.13
N LEU A 694 -7.36 -4.55 6.11
CA LEU A 694 -6.79 -5.20 7.30
C LEU A 694 -7.83 -6.01 8.08
N ARG A 695 -9.01 -5.45 8.29
CA ARG A 695 -10.12 -6.18 8.95
C ARG A 695 -10.49 -7.43 8.16
N ASN A 696 -10.60 -7.31 6.84
CA ASN A 696 -10.90 -8.44 5.96
C ASN A 696 -9.82 -9.54 6.05
N ILE A 697 -8.54 -9.16 6.09
CA ILE A 697 -7.42 -10.09 6.31
C ILE A 697 -7.57 -10.83 7.65
N HIS A 698 -7.85 -10.11 8.75
CA HIS A 698 -8.03 -10.72 10.05
C HIS A 698 -9.24 -11.68 10.08
N GLU A 699 -10.36 -11.30 9.46
CA GLU A 699 -11.52 -12.17 9.30
C GLU A 699 -11.16 -13.44 8.51
N ASN A 700 -10.41 -13.30 7.42
CA ASN A 700 -9.98 -14.43 6.60
C ASN A 700 -9.01 -15.35 7.36
N LEU A 701 -8.06 -14.80 8.09
CA LEU A 701 -7.15 -15.58 8.94
C LEU A 701 -7.91 -16.31 10.06
N PHE A 702 -8.86 -15.64 10.70
CA PHE A 702 -9.70 -16.26 11.73
C PHE A 702 -10.46 -17.48 11.16
N TRP A 703 -11.13 -17.33 10.02
CA TRP A 703 -11.85 -18.44 9.39
C TRP A 703 -10.90 -19.54 8.91
N ALA A 704 -9.71 -19.20 8.40
CA ALA A 704 -8.72 -20.17 7.99
C ALA A 704 -8.17 -21.03 9.14
N PHE A 705 -8.17 -20.52 10.37
CA PHE A 705 -7.70 -21.25 11.54
C PHE A 705 -8.79 -21.99 12.31
N ILE A 706 -9.95 -21.34 12.51
CA ILE A 706 -10.96 -21.86 13.45
C ILE A 706 -11.48 -23.24 13.06
N TYR A 707 -11.67 -23.51 11.77
CA TYR A 707 -12.14 -24.81 11.32
C TYR A 707 -11.09 -25.93 11.56
N ASN A 708 -9.78 -25.60 11.47
CA ASN A 708 -8.72 -26.54 11.82
C ASN A 708 -8.69 -26.84 13.33
N VAL A 709 -8.82 -25.79 14.16
CA VAL A 709 -8.84 -25.92 15.63
C VAL A 709 -9.99 -26.84 16.08
N ILE A 710 -11.15 -26.74 15.43
CA ILE A 710 -12.30 -27.62 15.73
C ILE A 710 -12.17 -28.96 15.02
N GLY A 711 -11.75 -28.97 13.77
CA GLY A 711 -11.77 -30.16 12.92
C GLY A 711 -10.69 -31.19 13.27
N ILE A 712 -9.47 -30.75 13.66
CA ILE A 712 -8.40 -31.71 14.02
C ILE A 712 -8.79 -32.61 15.20
N PRO A 713 -9.28 -32.09 16.36
CA PRO A 713 -9.75 -32.94 17.44
C PRO A 713 -10.90 -33.86 17.04
N LEU A 714 -11.85 -33.37 16.22
CA LEU A 714 -12.95 -34.20 15.70
C LEU A 714 -12.41 -35.34 14.82
N ALA A 715 -11.50 -35.03 13.89
CA ALA A 715 -10.88 -36.03 13.01
C ALA A 715 -10.05 -37.06 13.80
N ALA A 716 -9.33 -36.59 14.84
CA ALA A 716 -8.59 -37.47 15.76
C ALA A 716 -9.47 -38.37 16.60
N GLY A 717 -10.77 -38.08 16.68
CA GLY A 717 -11.72 -38.91 17.40
C GLY A 717 -11.92 -38.56 18.88
N ALA A 718 -11.62 -37.29 19.28
CA ALA A 718 -11.72 -36.85 20.68
C ALA A 718 -13.13 -37.03 21.29
N TRP A 719 -14.19 -36.97 20.47
CA TRP A 719 -15.58 -37.12 20.92
C TRP A 719 -16.19 -38.50 20.65
N ILE A 720 -15.45 -39.46 20.10
CA ILE A 720 -15.99 -40.80 19.77
C ILE A 720 -16.57 -41.48 21.01
N HIS A 721 -15.93 -41.36 22.19
CA HIS A 721 -16.41 -41.93 23.43
C HIS A 721 -17.72 -41.32 23.93
N LEU A 722 -18.01 -40.10 23.57
CA LEU A 722 -19.22 -39.37 23.99
C LEU A 722 -20.38 -39.54 23.01
N THR A 723 -20.09 -39.54 21.71
CA THR A 723 -21.12 -39.48 20.64
C THR A 723 -21.22 -40.77 19.82
N GLY A 724 -20.21 -41.63 19.87
CA GLY A 724 -20.08 -42.77 18.96
C GLY A 724 -19.80 -42.37 17.50
N TRP A 725 -19.79 -41.08 17.18
CA TRP A 725 -19.66 -40.60 15.82
C TRP A 725 -18.21 -40.56 15.38
N THR A 726 -17.96 -41.11 14.21
CA THR A 726 -16.63 -41.09 13.58
C THR A 726 -16.64 -40.21 12.33
N MET A 727 -15.69 -39.33 12.24
CA MET A 727 -15.55 -38.45 11.07
C MET A 727 -14.91 -39.22 9.91
N ASN A 728 -15.61 -39.28 8.77
CA ASN A 728 -15.03 -39.81 7.55
C ASN A 728 -14.07 -38.76 6.94
N PRO A 729 -12.87 -39.16 6.47
CA PRO A 729 -11.90 -38.23 5.82
C PRO A 729 -12.48 -37.39 4.68
N MET A 730 -13.51 -37.86 4.03
CA MET A 730 -14.26 -37.21 2.98
C MET A 730 -14.87 -35.86 3.43
N PHE A 731 -15.45 -35.83 4.66
CA PHE A 731 -16.00 -34.60 5.22
C PHE A 731 -14.89 -33.56 5.52
N GLY A 732 -13.69 -34.03 5.88
CA GLY A 732 -12.52 -33.17 6.04
C GLY A 732 -12.13 -32.46 4.74
N ALA A 733 -12.09 -33.21 3.63
CA ALA A 733 -11.79 -32.66 2.31
C ALA A 733 -12.84 -31.65 1.84
N LEU A 734 -14.12 -31.90 2.10
CA LEU A 734 -15.21 -30.96 1.77
C LEU A 734 -15.10 -29.67 2.60
N ALA A 735 -14.91 -29.77 3.91
CA ALA A 735 -14.77 -28.63 4.81
C ALA A 735 -13.60 -27.73 4.39
N MET A 736 -12.47 -28.33 4.01
CA MET A 736 -11.30 -27.62 3.48
C MET A 736 -11.61 -26.85 2.19
N SER A 737 -12.33 -27.46 1.25
CA SER A 737 -12.70 -26.79 -0.01
C SER A 737 -13.64 -25.61 0.25
N LEU A 738 -14.61 -25.77 1.15
CA LEU A 738 -15.51 -24.69 1.57
C LEU A 738 -14.77 -23.55 2.29
N SER A 739 -13.76 -23.84 3.10
CA SER A 739 -12.96 -22.82 3.79
C SER A 739 -12.27 -21.90 2.79
N SER A 740 -11.64 -22.44 1.76
CA SER A 740 -11.00 -21.64 0.70
C SER A 740 -12.02 -20.76 -0.05
N PHE A 741 -13.20 -21.31 -0.34
CA PHE A 741 -14.29 -20.55 -0.96
C PHE A 741 -14.77 -19.40 -0.07
N CYS A 742 -14.94 -19.62 1.23
CA CYS A 742 -15.35 -18.58 2.18
C CYS A 742 -14.35 -17.44 2.25
N VAL A 743 -13.05 -17.76 2.35
CA VAL A 743 -11.98 -16.76 2.41
C VAL A 743 -11.99 -15.87 1.16
N VAL A 744 -12.07 -16.46 -0.02
CA VAL A 744 -12.08 -15.70 -1.26
C VAL A 744 -13.36 -14.87 -1.41
N SER A 745 -14.51 -15.45 -1.08
CA SER A 745 -15.80 -14.75 -1.13
C SER A 745 -15.81 -13.54 -0.18
N ASN A 746 -15.23 -13.69 1.02
CA ASN A 746 -15.07 -12.60 1.97
C ASN A 746 -14.12 -11.51 1.43
N ALA A 747 -13.00 -11.88 0.80
CA ALA A 747 -12.10 -10.92 0.18
C ALA A 747 -12.78 -10.14 -0.96
N LEU A 748 -13.52 -10.81 -1.82
CA LEU A 748 -14.28 -10.18 -2.91
C LEU A 748 -15.36 -9.21 -2.42
N ARG A 749 -15.83 -9.32 -1.16
CA ARG A 749 -16.76 -8.38 -0.53
C ARG A 749 -16.19 -6.97 -0.47
N LEU A 750 -14.85 -6.81 -0.46
CA LEU A 750 -14.21 -5.48 -0.53
C LEU A 750 -14.56 -4.72 -1.81
N ASN A 751 -14.91 -5.38 -2.92
CA ASN A 751 -15.37 -4.70 -4.13
C ASN A 751 -16.68 -3.91 -3.94
N LEU A 752 -17.45 -4.22 -2.90
CA LEU A 752 -18.69 -3.54 -2.53
C LEU A 752 -18.47 -2.45 -1.46
N PHE A 753 -17.20 -2.21 -1.11
CA PHE A 753 -16.84 -1.23 -0.10
C PHE A 753 -16.77 0.16 -0.70
N ASP A 754 -17.58 1.08 -0.17
CA ASP A 754 -17.54 2.51 -0.52
C ASP A 754 -16.46 3.20 0.32
N VAL A 755 -15.40 3.64 -0.33
CA VAL A 755 -14.22 4.26 0.31
C VAL A 755 -14.51 5.67 0.83
N HIS A 756 -15.48 6.36 0.23
CA HIS A 756 -15.84 7.74 0.60
C HIS A 756 -16.91 7.81 1.70
N SER A 757 -17.56 6.67 2.04
CA SER A 757 -18.60 6.64 3.07
C SER A 757 -18.00 6.62 4.49
N ALA A 758 -18.14 7.71 5.23
CA ALA A 758 -17.73 7.83 6.63
C ALA A 758 -18.66 7.10 7.63
N SER A 759 -19.77 6.52 7.17
CA SER A 759 -20.82 5.95 8.04
C SER A 759 -20.37 4.79 8.94
N LYS A 760 -19.27 4.13 8.61
CA LYS A 760 -18.70 2.98 9.33
C LYS A 760 -17.38 3.30 10.03
N ASP A 761 -16.98 4.56 10.05
CA ASP A 761 -15.76 4.97 10.72
C ASP A 761 -15.86 4.71 12.22
N LYS A 762 -14.79 4.15 12.78
CA LYS A 762 -14.67 3.86 14.20
C LYS A 762 -13.46 4.57 14.76
N LYS A 763 -13.64 5.28 15.84
CA LYS A 763 -12.55 5.88 16.60
C LYS A 763 -11.70 4.79 17.22
N ILE A 764 -10.47 4.64 16.74
CA ILE A 764 -9.50 3.72 17.32
C ILE A 764 -8.85 4.48 18.49
N LYS A 765 -9.03 3.98 19.71
CA LYS A 765 -8.30 4.49 20.87
C LYS A 765 -6.89 3.89 20.82
N PHE A 766 -5.93 4.74 20.51
CA PHE A 766 -4.53 4.40 20.74
C PHE A 766 -4.24 4.68 22.21
N ASN A 767 -3.56 3.77 22.90
CA ASN A 767 -3.14 3.95 24.29
C ASN A 767 -1.95 4.92 24.37
N ASN A 768 -2.07 6.10 23.79
CA ASN A 768 -1.10 7.16 23.95
C ASN A 768 -1.71 8.22 24.88
N THR A 769 -1.37 8.09 26.14
CA THR A 769 -1.39 9.20 27.07
C THR A 769 -0.19 10.08 26.74
N ASN A 770 -0.38 11.13 25.94
CA ASN A 770 0.39 12.37 26.13
C ASN A 770 -0.22 13.45 25.24
N ASP A 771 -0.73 14.44 25.90
CA ASP A 771 -1.30 15.65 25.36
C ASP A 771 -0.26 16.42 24.52
N PHE A 772 -0.63 16.74 23.28
CA PHE A 772 0.14 17.59 22.39
C PHE A 772 0.28 19.04 22.90
N ILE A 773 -0.56 19.41 23.87
CA ILE A 773 -0.84 20.81 24.22
C ILE A 773 -0.05 21.31 25.44
N GLU A 774 0.81 20.50 26.06
CA GLU A 774 1.62 20.99 27.20
C GLU A 774 3.14 21.09 26.93
N GLU A 775 3.61 20.90 25.72
CA GLU A 775 4.85 21.53 25.32
C GLU A 775 4.53 22.73 24.41
N GLU A 776 3.86 23.76 24.97
CA GLU A 776 4.14 25.14 24.57
C GLU A 776 5.63 25.26 24.28
N SER A 777 6.00 25.93 23.21
CA SER A 777 7.37 26.26 22.84
C SER A 777 8.22 26.54 24.09
N GLU A 778 8.63 25.49 24.80
CA GLU A 778 9.62 25.65 25.88
C GLU A 778 10.88 26.13 25.19
N MET A 779 11.12 27.44 25.28
CA MET A 779 12.39 28.02 24.91
C MET A 779 13.46 27.27 25.68
N LYS A 780 14.26 26.46 25.00
CA LYS A 780 15.36 25.69 25.61
C LYS A 780 16.66 26.38 25.23
N LYS A 781 17.45 26.73 26.23
CA LYS A 781 18.82 27.21 26.04
C LYS A 781 19.79 26.13 26.49
N LYS A 782 20.79 25.86 25.67
CA LYS A 782 21.89 24.95 25.97
C LYS A 782 23.11 25.78 26.35
N MET A 783 23.67 25.52 27.53
CA MET A 783 24.86 26.17 28.03
C MET A 783 26.01 25.17 28.12
N GLU A 784 27.16 25.55 27.64
CA GLU A 784 28.41 24.78 27.89
C GLU A 784 29.13 25.38 29.12
N ILE A 785 29.37 24.55 30.14
CA ILE A 785 29.87 24.98 31.44
C ILE A 785 31.14 24.19 31.77
N GLU A 786 32.18 24.90 32.07
CA GLU A 786 33.47 24.33 32.50
C GLU A 786 33.64 24.40 34.03
N GLY A 787 34.34 23.43 34.60
CA GLY A 787 34.60 23.39 36.03
C GLY A 787 33.74 22.42 36.82
N MET A 788 32.70 21.79 36.19
CA MET A 788 31.87 20.79 36.86
C MET A 788 32.60 19.42 36.92
N MET A 789 32.98 18.94 38.09
CA MET A 789 33.74 17.69 38.23
C MET A 789 32.94 16.52 38.84
N CYS A 790 31.79 16.76 39.43
CA CYS A 790 31.04 15.73 40.16
C CYS A 790 29.52 16.03 40.22
N GLY A 791 28.71 15.05 40.66
CA GLY A 791 27.25 15.19 40.82
C GLY A 791 26.83 16.28 41.81
N HIS A 792 27.69 16.72 42.76
CA HIS A 792 27.40 17.87 43.61
C HIS A 792 27.46 19.19 42.85
N CYS A 793 28.40 19.31 41.89
CA CYS A 793 28.50 20.45 40.98
C CYS A 793 27.25 20.55 40.10
N GLU A 794 26.71 19.41 39.58
CA GLU A 794 25.46 19.39 38.83
C GLU A 794 24.30 19.95 39.64
N ALA A 795 24.15 19.48 40.89
CA ALA A 795 23.09 19.96 41.80
C ALA A 795 23.21 21.45 42.10
N THR A 796 24.44 21.97 42.25
CA THR A 796 24.68 23.39 42.53
C THR A 796 24.33 24.27 41.33
N VAL A 797 24.77 23.90 40.13
CA VAL A 797 24.47 24.63 38.91
C VAL A 797 22.97 24.53 38.56
N LYS A 798 22.36 23.35 38.70
CA LYS A 798 20.93 23.15 38.52
C LYS A 798 20.12 24.06 39.39
N LYS A 799 20.43 24.10 40.69
CA LYS A 799 19.70 24.95 41.63
C LYS A 799 19.87 26.43 41.33
N ALA A 800 21.08 26.85 40.94
CA ALA A 800 21.33 28.25 40.57
C ALA A 800 20.55 28.69 39.33
N LEU A 801 20.42 27.81 38.35
CA LEU A 801 19.62 28.09 37.16
C LEU A 801 18.12 28.06 37.43
N GLU A 802 17.64 27.13 38.28
CA GLU A 802 16.21 27.02 38.62
C GLU A 802 15.74 28.14 39.58
N GLU A 803 16.65 28.87 40.25
CA GLU A 803 16.35 30.06 41.04
C GLU A 803 16.15 31.34 40.17
N VAL A 804 16.49 31.30 38.88
CA VAL A 804 16.29 32.43 37.97
C VAL A 804 14.81 32.54 37.59
N ASP A 805 14.21 33.72 37.77
CA ASP A 805 12.82 33.96 37.39
C ASP A 805 12.63 33.82 35.85
N GLY A 806 11.76 32.91 35.47
CA GLY A 806 11.55 32.53 34.08
C GLY A 806 12.19 31.18 33.67
N VAL A 807 12.94 30.53 34.55
CA VAL A 807 13.42 29.16 34.36
C VAL A 807 12.41 28.18 34.98
N LYS A 808 11.94 27.24 34.17
CA LYS A 808 11.00 26.17 34.58
C LYS A 808 11.75 24.97 35.16
N SER A 809 12.86 24.58 34.53
CA SER A 809 13.74 23.52 35.01
C SER A 809 15.10 23.57 34.31
N ALA A 810 16.13 22.99 34.93
CA ALA A 810 17.46 22.82 34.34
C ALA A 810 17.92 21.36 34.43
N ASP A 811 18.41 20.82 33.34
CA ASP A 811 19.05 19.50 33.27
C ASP A 811 20.55 19.67 33.05
N VAL A 812 21.35 19.32 34.08
CA VAL A 812 22.81 19.56 34.11
C VAL A 812 23.57 18.26 34.10
N ASN A 813 24.57 18.15 33.26
CA ASN A 813 25.41 16.95 33.13
C ASN A 813 26.90 17.30 33.21
N HIS A 814 27.57 16.96 34.33
CA HIS A 814 28.99 17.24 34.58
C HIS A 814 29.93 16.47 33.65
N LYS A 815 29.54 15.25 33.25
CA LYS A 815 30.38 14.42 32.34
C LYS A 815 30.45 15.00 30.93
N LYS A 816 29.41 15.71 30.50
CA LYS A 816 29.34 16.38 29.20
C LYS A 816 29.65 17.87 29.26
N GLY A 817 29.75 18.45 30.45
CA GLY A 817 29.98 19.88 30.64
C GLY A 817 28.82 20.75 30.13
N VAL A 818 27.56 20.27 30.20
CA VAL A 818 26.40 20.93 29.55
C VAL A 818 25.25 21.06 30.53
N ALA A 819 24.59 22.22 30.48
CA ALA A 819 23.26 22.43 31.09
C ALA A 819 22.23 22.77 30.00
N VAL A 820 21.05 22.14 30.06
CA VAL A 820 19.88 22.46 29.22
C VAL A 820 18.82 23.09 30.10
N VAL A 821 18.53 24.37 29.84
CA VAL A 821 17.61 25.19 30.64
C VAL A 821 16.29 25.32 29.86
N LYS A 822 15.18 24.97 30.54
CA LYS A 822 13.82 25.16 30.01
C LYS A 822 13.25 26.44 30.58
N LEU A 823 12.77 27.34 29.75
CA LEU A 823 12.28 28.65 30.12
C LEU A 823 10.77 28.75 29.94
N SER A 824 10.12 29.41 30.92
CA SER A 824 8.69 29.74 30.88
C SER A 824 8.41 31.13 30.29
N LYS A 825 9.46 31.97 30.15
CA LYS A 825 9.46 33.30 29.51
C LYS A 825 10.85 33.57 28.97
N GLU A 826 11.00 34.51 28.06
CA GLU A 826 12.30 34.88 27.52
C GLU A 826 13.22 35.41 28.62
N VAL A 827 14.36 34.79 28.83
CA VAL A 827 15.40 35.15 29.80
C VAL A 827 16.68 35.44 29.04
N SER A 828 17.32 36.59 29.26
CA SER A 828 18.53 36.94 28.53
C SER A 828 19.69 35.98 28.88
N ASP A 829 20.57 35.75 27.90
CA ASP A 829 21.74 34.87 28.06
C ASP A 829 22.69 35.34 29.17
N ASP A 830 22.77 36.65 29.38
CA ASP A 830 23.60 37.25 30.42
C ASP A 830 23.11 36.94 31.84
N ILE A 831 21.78 36.82 32.03
CA ILE A 831 21.20 36.49 33.36
C ILE A 831 21.50 35.01 33.67
N LEU A 832 21.34 34.12 32.71
CA LEU A 832 21.63 32.67 32.89
C LEU A 832 23.12 32.45 33.12
N LYS A 833 23.96 33.13 32.36
CA LYS A 833 25.41 33.09 32.48
C LYS A 833 25.86 33.56 33.86
N LYS A 834 25.36 34.69 34.32
CA LYS A 834 25.67 35.23 35.62
C LYS A 834 25.26 34.30 36.77
N ALA A 835 24.10 33.67 36.69
CA ALA A 835 23.62 32.73 37.70
C ALA A 835 24.56 31.53 37.91
N VAL A 836 25.24 31.08 36.84
CA VAL A 836 26.21 29.99 36.89
C VAL A 836 27.59 30.49 37.32
N GLU A 837 28.02 31.65 36.83
CA GLU A 837 29.32 32.26 37.16
C GLU A 837 29.38 32.73 38.63
N ASP A 838 28.28 33.16 39.24
CA ASP A 838 28.15 33.50 40.64
C ASP A 838 28.38 32.26 41.57
N LYS A 839 28.40 31.03 41.00
CA LYS A 839 28.75 29.77 41.70
C LYS A 839 30.16 29.27 41.33
N GLU A 840 31.01 30.15 40.81
CA GLU A 840 32.42 29.87 40.44
C GLU A 840 32.64 28.88 39.30
N TYR A 841 31.63 28.70 38.38
CA TYR A 841 31.76 27.94 37.17
C TYR A 841 31.88 28.86 35.97
N VAL A 842 32.51 28.40 34.88
CA VAL A 842 32.74 29.19 33.67
C VAL A 842 31.79 28.76 32.57
N VAL A 843 31.00 29.70 32.01
CA VAL A 843 30.11 29.45 30.87
C VAL A 843 30.82 29.81 29.57
N LYS A 844 31.05 28.80 28.69
CA LYS A 844 31.70 29.00 27.38
C LYS A 844 30.78 29.52 26.31
N SER A 845 29.59 28.97 26.24
CA SER A 845 28.61 29.36 25.28
C SER A 845 27.17 29.19 25.82
N VAL A 846 26.26 30.00 25.31
CA VAL A 846 24.82 29.85 25.47
C VAL A 846 24.21 29.81 24.08
N GLU A 847 23.59 28.70 23.71
CA GLU A 847 22.91 28.50 22.43
C GLU A 847 21.39 28.46 22.63
N SER A 848 20.66 29.34 21.98
CA SER A 848 19.20 29.29 21.94
C SER A 848 18.79 28.28 20.87
N LYS A 849 18.18 27.17 21.29
CA LYS A 849 17.52 26.26 20.35
C LYS A 849 16.02 26.48 20.47
N LEU A 850 15.43 27.06 19.45
CA LEU A 850 14.00 26.89 19.17
C LEU A 850 13.82 25.44 18.65
N PHE A 851 13.13 24.63 19.44
CA PHE A 851 12.69 23.33 19.01
C PHE A 851 11.20 23.36 18.72
#